data_60e19ed7bd76b77664a975662246544c
#
_entry.id   60e19ed7bd76b77664a975662246544c
#
_cell.length_a   1.000
_cell.length_b   1.000
_cell.length_c   1.000
_cell.angle_alpha   90.00
_cell.angle_beta   90.00
_cell.angle_gamma   90.00
#
_symmetry.space_group_name_H-M   'P 1'
#
loop_
_entity.id
_entity.type
_entity.pdbx_description
1 polymer ?
#
loop_
_entity_poly.entity_id
_entity_poly.type
_entity_poly.pdbx_seq_one_letter_code
_entity_poly.pdbx_strand_id
1 'polypeptide(L)'
;MAIPAFRRLWGVTAITATGEWLSLLALSSLAAQLTTGYAAQSFALGGVVATKLLPAIFLGPLAGALADRFDRRRVMVTCDILRFCLFISIPIVGSLWWLFAATFLIEVCALFWIPAKEASVPNLLRRKDQIETAQQLGLVVTYGIAVLAGAGLFAVVSSIGHLLPKQDTFTTVYIALVIDGCAFLLSAAVVWFRIKEISGRTGPRTAEASPSLLTLLREGFAYVVTTPLIRGLVLGIIGAFAAGGAVIASARLYAVSLGGGDAAYSVLFIGVFVGLALGMATAPRLAHRLPHNRLFGTAIVGAGVALLIVAVSAHLFMAIVAVALVGWFAGIAFLTGLTIIGTQVADDIRGRIVAFVQSLVRVVLLGSMSLVPLVVGLVNTRQINLFQSHFLVDGTRFVLLGGGVIAAAIGTLAYRQMDERRLEPLLRDLLSALRQGEVRRGSGTLVAVEGATPAETADQAGRLAEALRARGHVVVQPEDGERDALRWAAATREAHLSGARAKALAAAAIRADLVERVIRPALDEGAVVVVDRFMASPIAQFGVAADRMDAELERGELERLAVWATGGLRPDVSILLDREGAPADSGGVAGEEHARVQRLLTGLVAAEPHDYVVVEADGEPEAVAGKVLEGLLPQLPPAPEQPVDVPRPATEP
;
A
#
# COMPACT_ATOMS: atom_id res chain seq x y z
N MET A 1 2.23 19.59 14.51
CA MET A 1 1.15 20.45 15.10
C MET A 1 1.67 21.64 15.93
N ALA A 2 2.94 21.68 16.29
CA ALA A 2 3.54 22.77 17.07
C ALA A 2 3.58 24.13 16.32
N ILE A 3 3.62 24.14 14.98
CA ILE A 3 3.72 25.37 14.15
C ILE A 3 2.31 25.93 13.92
N PRO A 4 1.97 27.13 14.46
CA PRO A 4 0.59 27.67 14.41
C PRO A 4 0.07 27.91 12.99
N ALA A 5 0.90 28.38 12.06
CA ALA A 5 0.52 28.62 10.68
C ALA A 5 0.17 27.30 9.95
N PHE A 6 0.98 26.25 10.15
CA PHE A 6 0.70 24.92 9.59
C PHE A 6 -0.58 24.32 10.19
N ARG A 7 -0.79 24.43 11.51
CA ARG A 7 -2.02 23.95 12.17
C ARG A 7 -3.28 24.61 11.61
N ARG A 8 -3.21 25.91 11.31
CA ARG A 8 -4.33 26.64 10.68
C ARG A 8 -4.58 26.17 9.25
N LEU A 9 -3.54 26.02 8.45
CA LEU A 9 -3.64 25.49 7.07
C LEU A 9 -4.21 24.07 7.07
N TRP A 10 -3.76 23.23 8.00
CA TRP A 10 -4.25 21.88 8.16
C TRP A 10 -5.74 21.84 8.55
N GLY A 11 -6.16 22.71 9.48
CA GLY A 11 -7.57 22.87 9.87
C GLY A 11 -8.46 23.32 8.71
N VAL A 12 -8.00 24.29 7.93
CA VAL A 12 -8.67 24.73 6.69
C VAL A 12 -8.81 23.57 5.70
N THR A 13 -7.73 22.82 5.46
CA THR A 13 -7.75 21.65 4.59
C THR A 13 -8.73 20.59 5.08
N ALA A 14 -8.81 20.35 6.39
CA ALA A 14 -9.77 19.40 6.96
C ALA A 14 -11.22 19.82 6.72
N ILE A 15 -11.55 21.09 6.93
CA ILE A 15 -12.89 21.63 6.73
C ILE A 15 -13.28 21.59 5.24
N THR A 16 -12.42 22.07 4.35
CA THR A 16 -12.71 22.08 2.90
C THR A 16 -12.78 20.67 2.33
N ALA A 17 -11.91 19.74 2.76
CA ALA A 17 -11.99 18.34 2.34
C ALA A 17 -13.29 17.67 2.84
N THR A 18 -13.74 17.99 4.06
CA THR A 18 -15.04 17.50 4.56
C THR A 18 -16.19 18.01 3.70
N GLY A 19 -16.15 19.28 3.30
CA GLY A 19 -17.11 19.87 2.38
C GLY A 19 -17.08 19.21 1.00
N GLU A 20 -15.90 18.96 0.43
CA GLU A 20 -15.77 18.28 -0.88
C GLU A 20 -16.41 16.88 -0.91
N TRP A 21 -16.31 16.11 0.19
CA TRP A 21 -17.00 14.82 0.31
C TRP A 21 -18.50 14.97 0.54
N LEU A 22 -18.90 15.98 1.35
CA LEU A 22 -20.31 16.34 1.54
C LEU A 22 -20.96 16.73 0.21
N SER A 23 -20.30 17.60 -0.58
CA SER A 23 -20.81 18.06 -1.86
C SER A 23 -20.89 16.94 -2.90
N LEU A 24 -19.98 15.97 -2.90
CA LEU A 24 -20.07 14.82 -3.80
C LEU A 24 -21.39 14.06 -3.58
N LEU A 25 -21.76 13.80 -2.32
CA LEU A 25 -22.99 13.11 -1.97
C LEU A 25 -24.21 13.98 -2.29
N ALA A 26 -24.16 15.26 -1.92
CA ALA A 26 -25.25 16.21 -2.13
C ALA A 26 -25.52 16.47 -3.63
N LEU A 27 -24.49 16.73 -4.45
CA LEU A 27 -24.63 16.93 -5.90
C LEU A 27 -25.15 15.69 -6.61
N SER A 28 -24.68 14.51 -6.19
CA SER A 28 -25.20 13.24 -6.72
C SER A 28 -26.68 13.06 -6.39
N SER A 29 -27.08 13.35 -5.14
CA SER A 29 -28.49 13.31 -4.74
C SER A 29 -29.33 14.32 -5.50
N LEU A 30 -28.85 15.57 -5.61
CA LEU A 30 -29.56 16.64 -6.33
C LEU A 30 -29.75 16.31 -7.82
N ALA A 31 -28.71 15.81 -8.49
CA ALA A 31 -28.79 15.44 -9.90
C ALA A 31 -29.84 14.35 -10.15
N ALA A 32 -29.94 13.38 -9.25
CA ALA A 32 -30.97 12.35 -9.35
C ALA A 32 -32.38 12.88 -9.03
N GLN A 33 -32.53 13.87 -8.14
CA GLN A 33 -33.84 14.49 -7.84
C GLN A 33 -34.32 15.42 -8.95
N LEU A 34 -33.38 16.08 -9.66
CA LEU A 34 -33.72 16.95 -10.82
C LEU A 34 -34.07 16.16 -12.08
N THR A 35 -34.02 14.84 -12.06
CA THR A 35 -34.29 13.98 -13.20
C THR A 35 -35.41 12.98 -12.91
N THR A 36 -36.22 12.67 -13.91
CA THR A 36 -37.31 11.70 -13.79
C THR A 36 -36.99 10.43 -14.57
N GLY A 37 -37.23 9.29 -13.94
CA GLY A 37 -36.96 7.98 -14.52
C GLY A 37 -35.55 7.45 -14.22
N TYR A 38 -35.47 6.13 -14.03
CA TYR A 38 -34.28 5.42 -13.60
C TYR A 38 -33.05 5.67 -14.49
N ALA A 39 -33.24 5.61 -15.82
CA ALA A 39 -32.15 5.84 -16.77
C ALA A 39 -31.63 7.28 -16.72
N ALA A 40 -32.53 8.28 -16.67
CA ALA A 40 -32.12 9.68 -16.59
C ALA A 40 -31.39 10.00 -15.27
N GLN A 41 -31.84 9.44 -14.14
CA GLN A 41 -31.18 9.56 -12.87
C GLN A 41 -29.78 8.95 -12.91
N SER A 42 -29.64 7.76 -13.51
CA SER A 42 -28.36 7.10 -13.69
C SER A 42 -27.39 7.93 -14.52
N PHE A 43 -27.85 8.48 -15.64
CA PHE A 43 -27.01 9.36 -16.49
C PHE A 43 -26.63 10.66 -15.81
N ALA A 44 -27.53 11.25 -15.04
CA ALA A 44 -27.25 12.45 -14.27
C ALA A 44 -26.16 12.21 -13.19
N LEU A 45 -26.21 11.07 -12.50
CA LEU A 45 -25.18 10.67 -11.55
C LEU A 45 -23.80 10.53 -12.22
N GLY A 46 -23.75 9.83 -13.36
CA GLY A 46 -22.52 9.72 -14.15
C GLY A 46 -22.00 11.07 -14.63
N GLY A 47 -22.91 11.95 -15.02
CA GLY A 47 -22.62 13.33 -15.44
C GLY A 47 -21.96 14.16 -14.33
N VAL A 48 -22.46 14.08 -13.08
CA VAL A 48 -21.84 14.77 -11.94
C VAL A 48 -20.40 14.35 -11.76
N VAL A 49 -20.14 13.04 -11.73
CA VAL A 49 -18.79 12.53 -11.50
C VAL A 49 -17.87 12.81 -12.69
N ALA A 50 -18.38 12.65 -13.91
CA ALA A 50 -17.63 13.01 -15.11
C ALA A 50 -17.23 14.49 -15.07
N THR A 51 -18.15 15.37 -14.72
CA THR A 51 -17.92 16.82 -14.64
C THR A 51 -16.87 17.17 -13.57
N LYS A 52 -16.82 16.43 -12.45
CA LYS A 52 -15.77 16.60 -11.42
C LYS A 52 -14.36 16.19 -11.90
N LEU A 53 -14.26 15.16 -12.73
CA LEU A 53 -12.97 14.62 -13.18
C LEU A 53 -12.42 15.27 -14.45
N LEU A 54 -13.32 15.76 -15.35
CA LEU A 54 -12.96 16.32 -16.64
C LEU A 54 -11.96 17.48 -16.57
N PRO A 55 -12.11 18.50 -15.69
CA PRO A 55 -11.16 19.61 -15.63
C PRO A 55 -9.74 19.17 -15.37
N ALA A 56 -9.54 18.16 -14.49
CA ALA A 56 -8.22 17.68 -14.14
C ALA A 56 -7.47 17.05 -15.33
N ILE A 57 -8.20 16.42 -16.26
CA ILE A 57 -7.61 15.79 -17.45
C ILE A 57 -7.19 16.84 -18.47
N PHE A 58 -8.07 17.81 -18.76
CA PHE A 58 -7.83 18.79 -19.81
C PHE A 58 -6.98 19.98 -19.35
N LEU A 59 -7.21 20.47 -18.14
CA LEU A 59 -6.59 21.70 -17.62
C LEU A 59 -5.47 21.47 -16.60
N GLY A 60 -5.29 20.22 -16.10
CA GLY A 60 -4.30 19.91 -15.06
C GLY A 60 -2.88 20.39 -15.37
N PRO A 61 -2.32 20.09 -16.56
CA PRO A 61 -0.98 20.56 -16.93
C PRO A 61 -0.86 22.09 -17.03
N LEU A 62 -1.93 22.75 -17.48
CA LEU A 62 -1.99 24.22 -17.60
C LEU A 62 -2.11 24.90 -16.23
N ALA A 63 -2.91 24.32 -15.34
CA ALA A 63 -3.14 24.86 -14.01
C ALA A 63 -1.88 24.89 -13.16
N GLY A 64 -1.04 23.83 -13.21
CA GLY A 64 0.23 23.79 -12.52
C GLY A 64 1.18 24.90 -12.97
N ALA A 65 1.35 25.04 -14.29
CA ALA A 65 2.23 26.09 -14.86
C ALA A 65 1.74 27.52 -14.58
N LEU A 66 0.42 27.70 -14.47
CA LEU A 66 -0.16 29.02 -14.22
C LEU A 66 -0.18 29.36 -12.72
N ALA A 67 -0.38 28.38 -11.85
CA ALA A 67 -0.36 28.56 -10.40
C ALA A 67 0.96 29.13 -9.88
N ASP A 68 2.08 28.80 -10.53
CA ASP A 68 3.42 29.30 -10.15
C ASP A 68 3.64 30.79 -10.48
N ARG A 69 2.78 31.38 -11.33
CA ARG A 69 2.90 32.80 -11.74
C ARG A 69 2.24 33.78 -10.76
N PHE A 70 1.29 33.31 -9.97
CA PHE A 70 0.48 34.15 -9.09
C PHE A 70 0.86 33.99 -7.61
N ASP A 71 0.53 34.99 -6.80
CA ASP A 71 0.65 34.89 -5.34
C ASP A 71 -0.27 33.81 -4.81
N ARG A 72 0.31 32.81 -4.16
CA ARG A 72 -0.38 31.58 -3.69
C ARG A 72 -1.56 31.90 -2.79
N ARG A 73 -1.41 32.88 -1.88
CA ARG A 73 -2.47 33.30 -0.96
C ARG A 73 -3.64 33.91 -1.69
N ARG A 74 -3.37 34.78 -2.68
CA ARG A 74 -4.43 35.38 -3.50
C ARG A 74 -5.16 34.33 -4.33
N VAL A 75 -4.45 33.39 -4.94
CA VAL A 75 -5.05 32.29 -5.70
C VAL A 75 -5.97 31.47 -4.81
N MET A 76 -5.52 31.04 -3.63
CA MET A 76 -6.32 30.24 -2.72
C MET A 76 -7.60 30.97 -2.30
N VAL A 77 -7.49 32.24 -1.89
CA VAL A 77 -8.64 33.04 -1.45
C VAL A 77 -9.63 33.31 -2.59
N THR A 78 -9.14 33.66 -3.78
CA THR A 78 -10.02 33.90 -4.94
C THR A 78 -10.75 32.64 -5.35
N CYS A 79 -10.06 31.49 -5.40
CA CYS A 79 -10.68 30.22 -5.71
C CYS A 79 -11.75 29.83 -4.69
N ASP A 80 -11.48 30.02 -3.39
CA ASP A 80 -12.44 29.69 -2.34
C ASP A 80 -13.68 30.60 -2.38
N ILE A 81 -13.53 31.90 -2.67
CA ILE A 81 -14.67 32.81 -2.84
C ILE A 81 -15.50 32.43 -4.07
N LEU A 82 -14.85 32.11 -5.19
CA LEU A 82 -15.55 31.67 -6.41
C LEU A 82 -16.32 30.36 -6.15
N ARG A 83 -15.70 29.39 -5.45
CA ARG A 83 -16.37 28.15 -5.08
C ARG A 83 -17.59 28.41 -4.19
N PHE A 84 -17.46 29.28 -3.18
CA PHE A 84 -18.60 29.71 -2.36
C PHE A 84 -19.75 30.23 -3.22
N CYS A 85 -19.49 31.20 -4.11
CA CYS A 85 -20.52 31.78 -4.98
C CYS A 85 -21.16 30.72 -5.88
N LEU A 86 -20.37 29.80 -6.44
CA LEU A 86 -20.86 28.72 -7.30
C LEU A 86 -21.73 27.75 -6.51
N PHE A 87 -21.33 27.32 -5.31
CA PHE A 87 -22.14 26.43 -4.47
C PHE A 87 -23.48 27.06 -4.08
N ILE A 88 -23.50 28.35 -3.75
CA ILE A 88 -24.75 29.07 -3.45
C ILE A 88 -25.63 29.26 -4.69
N SER A 89 -25.04 29.39 -5.88
CA SER A 89 -25.80 29.56 -7.12
C SER A 89 -26.57 28.29 -7.54
N ILE A 90 -26.10 27.09 -7.16
CA ILE A 90 -26.76 25.83 -7.54
C ILE A 90 -28.20 25.75 -7.01
N PRO A 91 -28.48 25.96 -5.70
CA PRO A 91 -29.84 25.98 -5.17
C PRO A 91 -30.72 27.10 -5.77
N ILE A 92 -30.12 28.27 -6.07
CA ILE A 92 -30.85 29.42 -6.59
C ILE A 92 -31.35 29.15 -8.02
N VAL A 93 -30.50 28.57 -8.86
CA VAL A 93 -30.88 28.28 -10.27
C VAL A 93 -31.71 27.00 -10.40
N GLY A 94 -31.44 25.99 -9.58
CA GLY A 94 -32.22 24.75 -9.49
C GLY A 94 -32.32 23.93 -10.78
N SER A 95 -31.35 24.05 -11.69
CA SER A 95 -31.35 23.33 -12.97
C SER A 95 -30.20 22.35 -13.09
N LEU A 96 -30.45 21.21 -13.76
CA LEU A 96 -29.41 20.17 -13.96
C LEU A 96 -28.21 20.67 -14.76
N TRP A 97 -28.46 21.47 -15.80
CA TRP A 97 -27.39 22.04 -16.63
C TRP A 97 -26.50 22.99 -15.87
N TRP A 98 -27.12 23.82 -15.02
CA TRP A 98 -26.34 24.72 -14.16
C TRP A 98 -25.54 23.94 -13.11
N LEU A 99 -26.12 22.86 -12.56
CA LEU A 99 -25.40 21.97 -11.65
C LEU A 99 -24.11 21.45 -12.29
N PHE A 100 -24.17 20.96 -13.53
CA PHE A 100 -22.96 20.49 -14.24
C PHE A 100 -21.99 21.65 -14.51
N ALA A 101 -22.46 22.78 -15.01
CA ALA A 101 -21.60 23.94 -15.29
C ALA A 101 -20.92 24.47 -14.02
N ALA A 102 -21.67 24.64 -12.95
CA ALA A 102 -21.12 25.09 -11.66
C ALA A 102 -20.12 24.08 -11.07
N THR A 103 -20.44 22.77 -11.13
CA THR A 103 -19.53 21.70 -10.67
C THR A 103 -18.22 21.72 -11.47
N PHE A 104 -18.29 21.87 -12.80
CA PHE A 104 -17.10 22.01 -13.64
C PHE A 104 -16.23 23.22 -13.24
N LEU A 105 -16.84 24.37 -13.02
CA LEU A 105 -16.12 25.58 -12.60
C LEU A 105 -15.53 25.44 -11.18
N ILE A 106 -16.22 24.80 -10.27
CA ILE A 106 -15.73 24.48 -8.92
C ILE A 106 -14.45 23.64 -9.01
N GLU A 107 -14.45 22.61 -9.86
CA GLU A 107 -13.27 21.77 -10.04
C GLU A 107 -12.13 22.49 -10.78
N VAL A 108 -12.44 23.40 -11.71
CA VAL A 108 -11.42 24.30 -12.28
C VAL A 108 -10.75 25.14 -11.18
N CYS A 109 -11.52 25.71 -10.26
CA CYS A 109 -10.93 26.43 -9.11
C CYS A 109 -10.05 25.50 -8.25
N ALA A 110 -10.45 24.22 -8.08
CA ALA A 110 -9.66 23.24 -7.33
C ALA A 110 -8.29 23.00 -7.96
N LEU A 111 -8.21 22.95 -9.29
CA LEU A 111 -6.94 22.75 -10.02
C LEU A 111 -5.90 23.85 -9.76
N PHE A 112 -6.31 25.05 -9.44
CA PHE A 112 -5.41 26.14 -9.06
C PHE A 112 -5.15 26.15 -7.55
N TRP A 113 -6.14 25.81 -6.74
CA TRP A 113 -6.06 25.84 -5.30
C TRP A 113 -5.10 24.78 -4.75
N ILE A 114 -5.17 23.53 -5.27
CA ILE A 114 -4.38 22.40 -4.79
C ILE A 114 -2.87 22.65 -4.96
N PRO A 115 -2.33 23.03 -6.14
CA PRO A 115 -0.92 23.34 -6.30
C PRO A 115 -0.47 24.52 -5.43
N ALA A 116 -1.30 25.57 -5.31
CA ALA A 116 -0.98 26.73 -4.45
C ALA A 116 -0.84 26.32 -2.98
N LYS A 117 -1.71 25.41 -2.48
CA LYS A 117 -1.62 24.84 -1.13
C LYS A 117 -0.36 23.99 -0.97
N GLU A 118 -0.12 23.02 -1.86
CA GLU A 118 1.04 22.12 -1.78
C GLU A 118 2.36 22.89 -1.82
N ALA A 119 2.46 23.91 -2.70
CA ALA A 119 3.63 24.76 -2.78
C ALA A 119 3.81 25.65 -1.53
N SER A 120 2.78 25.85 -0.71
CA SER A 120 2.84 26.64 0.52
C SER A 120 3.40 25.86 1.71
N VAL A 121 3.27 24.52 1.71
CA VAL A 121 3.71 23.67 2.83
C VAL A 121 5.21 23.79 3.13
N PRO A 122 6.13 23.76 2.14
CA PRO A 122 7.57 23.93 2.40
C PRO A 122 7.93 25.33 2.95
N ASN A 123 7.11 26.36 2.68
CA ASN A 123 7.34 27.69 3.25
C ASN A 123 7.00 27.77 4.74
N LEU A 124 6.10 26.91 5.21
CA LEU A 124 5.68 26.83 6.61
C LEU A 124 6.52 25.84 7.42
N LEU A 125 7.13 24.84 6.77
CA LEU A 125 7.90 23.76 7.38
C LEU A 125 9.32 23.78 6.81
N ARG A 126 10.33 23.94 7.68
CA ARG A 126 11.73 24.09 7.27
C ARG A 126 12.52 22.79 7.16
N ARG A 127 12.04 21.71 7.80
CA ARG A 127 12.74 20.41 7.88
C ARG A 127 12.07 19.39 6.98
N LYS A 128 12.87 18.55 6.30
CA LYS A 128 12.36 17.49 5.39
C LYS A 128 11.44 16.49 6.10
N ASP A 129 11.81 16.04 7.28
CA ASP A 129 11.02 15.13 8.12
C ASP A 129 9.62 15.69 8.46
N GLN A 130 9.53 17.01 8.69
CA GLN A 130 8.27 17.70 8.94
C GLN A 130 7.38 17.77 7.68
N ILE A 131 7.97 17.91 6.49
CA ILE A 131 7.24 17.95 5.23
C ILE A 131 6.63 16.57 4.92
N GLU A 132 7.39 15.49 5.11
CA GLU A 132 6.90 14.12 4.94
C GLU A 132 5.74 13.80 5.90
N THR A 133 5.91 14.13 7.18
CA THR A 133 4.84 13.99 8.18
C THR A 133 3.60 14.82 7.82
N ALA A 134 3.79 16.04 7.29
CA ALA A 134 2.69 16.89 6.86
C ALA A 134 1.91 16.30 5.69
N GLN A 135 2.59 15.68 4.72
CA GLN A 135 1.96 14.99 3.60
C GLN A 135 1.15 13.77 4.07
N GLN A 136 1.71 12.95 4.98
CA GLN A 136 1.00 11.81 5.57
C GLN A 136 -0.25 12.27 6.33
N LEU A 137 -0.13 13.31 7.17
CA LEU A 137 -1.28 13.89 7.86
C LEU A 137 -2.32 14.44 6.90
N GLY A 138 -1.90 15.04 5.78
CA GLY A 138 -2.80 15.52 4.73
C GLY A 138 -3.61 14.38 4.11
N LEU A 139 -2.98 13.24 3.81
CA LEU A 139 -3.66 12.06 3.26
C LEU A 139 -4.67 11.47 4.26
N VAL A 140 -4.28 11.32 5.53
CA VAL A 140 -5.18 10.83 6.60
C VAL A 140 -6.39 11.74 6.77
N VAL A 141 -6.19 13.05 6.70
CA VAL A 141 -7.31 14.01 6.79
C VAL A 141 -8.21 13.91 5.58
N THR A 142 -7.66 13.99 4.37
CA THR A 142 -8.45 14.09 3.14
C THR A 142 -9.20 12.79 2.82
N TYR A 143 -8.57 11.64 2.99
CA TYR A 143 -9.13 10.33 2.63
C TYR A 143 -9.62 9.50 3.82
N GLY A 144 -9.36 9.93 5.04
CA GLY A 144 -9.85 9.30 6.26
C GLY A 144 -10.91 10.14 6.96
N ILE A 145 -10.46 11.14 7.74
CA ILE A 145 -11.34 11.92 8.62
C ILE A 145 -12.41 12.70 7.84
N ALA A 146 -12.01 13.39 6.75
CA ALA A 146 -12.92 14.23 5.98
C ALA A 146 -14.02 13.45 5.27
N VAL A 147 -13.72 12.24 4.79
CA VAL A 147 -14.71 11.35 4.17
C VAL A 147 -15.78 10.97 5.18
N LEU A 148 -15.36 10.49 6.36
CA LEU A 148 -16.27 10.06 7.42
C LEU A 148 -17.10 11.23 7.94
N ALA A 149 -16.46 12.39 8.12
CA ALA A 149 -17.15 13.61 8.57
C ALA A 149 -18.14 14.12 7.51
N GLY A 150 -17.76 14.17 6.24
CA GLY A 150 -18.63 14.62 5.14
C GLY A 150 -19.82 13.70 4.92
N ALA A 151 -19.61 12.39 4.88
CA ALA A 151 -20.68 11.41 4.74
C ALA A 151 -21.57 11.37 5.98
N GLY A 152 -20.99 11.45 7.19
CA GLY A 152 -21.74 11.54 8.44
C GLY A 152 -22.60 12.79 8.51
N LEU A 153 -22.05 13.94 8.11
CA LEU A 153 -22.80 15.20 8.06
C LEU A 153 -23.96 15.12 7.05
N PHE A 154 -23.72 14.52 5.87
CA PHE A 154 -24.78 14.29 4.88
C PHE A 154 -25.88 13.35 5.42
N ALA A 155 -25.49 12.28 6.13
CA ALA A 155 -26.45 11.38 6.78
C ALA A 155 -27.32 12.11 7.82
N VAL A 156 -26.70 12.96 8.65
CA VAL A 156 -27.42 13.75 9.67
C VAL A 156 -28.37 14.74 9.01
N VAL A 157 -27.89 15.51 8.04
CA VAL A 157 -28.70 16.50 7.31
C VAL A 157 -29.87 15.81 6.60
N SER A 158 -29.62 14.66 5.94
CA SER A 158 -30.67 13.88 5.28
C SER A 158 -31.70 13.32 6.26
N SER A 159 -31.26 12.88 7.44
CA SER A 159 -32.17 12.34 8.47
C SER A 159 -33.05 13.42 9.12
N ILE A 160 -32.50 14.62 9.34
CA ILE A 160 -33.25 15.77 9.86
C ILE A 160 -34.34 16.21 8.85
N GLY A 161 -34.06 16.13 7.56
CA GLY A 161 -35.03 16.47 6.50
C GLY A 161 -36.31 15.64 6.56
N HIS A 162 -36.23 14.39 7.03
CA HIS A 162 -37.40 13.53 7.22
C HIS A 162 -38.25 13.91 8.43
N LEU A 163 -37.73 14.70 9.37
CA LEU A 163 -38.43 15.17 10.56
C LEU A 163 -39.19 16.50 10.33
N LEU A 164 -38.94 17.17 9.20
CA LEU A 164 -39.62 18.43 8.86
C LEU A 164 -41.04 18.18 8.31
N PRO A 165 -42.02 19.02 8.66
CA PRO A 165 -43.43 18.83 8.29
C PRO A 165 -43.74 18.85 6.79
N LYS A 166 -42.90 19.51 6.00
CA LYS A 166 -42.85 19.43 4.53
C LYS A 166 -41.65 18.57 4.16
N GLN A 167 -41.90 17.34 3.71
CA GLN A 167 -40.87 16.44 3.16
C GLN A 167 -40.32 17.00 1.83
N ASP A 168 -39.63 18.13 1.92
CA ASP A 168 -38.97 18.70 0.76
C ASP A 168 -37.52 18.22 0.72
N THR A 169 -37.29 17.11 0.00
CA THR A 169 -35.98 16.48 -0.19
C THR A 169 -34.96 17.44 -0.82
N PHE A 170 -35.40 18.41 -1.61
CA PHE A 170 -34.55 19.46 -2.17
C PHE A 170 -33.95 20.36 -1.08
N THR A 171 -34.74 20.77 -0.08
CA THR A 171 -34.27 21.62 1.01
C THR A 171 -33.09 21.00 1.74
N THR A 172 -33.11 19.70 2.00
CA THR A 172 -32.04 18.99 2.68
C THR A 172 -30.74 19.03 1.91
N VAL A 173 -30.80 18.77 0.62
CA VAL A 173 -29.62 18.78 -0.26
C VAL A 173 -29.07 20.20 -0.42
N TYR A 174 -29.95 21.20 -0.52
CA TYR A 174 -29.57 22.61 -0.60
C TYR A 174 -28.86 23.07 0.69
N ILE A 175 -29.32 22.65 1.86
CA ILE A 175 -28.63 22.91 3.13
C ILE A 175 -27.20 22.33 3.11
N ALA A 176 -27.02 21.12 2.63
CA ALA A 176 -25.70 20.49 2.52
C ALA A 176 -24.76 21.30 1.60
N LEU A 177 -25.24 21.77 0.45
CA LEU A 177 -24.46 22.60 -0.48
C LEU A 177 -24.13 23.97 0.11
N VAL A 178 -25.05 24.59 0.86
CA VAL A 178 -24.80 25.87 1.55
C VAL A 178 -23.75 25.67 2.64
N ILE A 179 -23.80 24.59 3.43
CA ILE A 179 -22.79 24.29 4.44
C ILE A 179 -21.41 24.16 3.79
N ASP A 180 -21.30 23.46 2.66
CA ASP A 180 -20.04 23.32 1.93
C ASP A 180 -19.54 24.69 1.39
N GLY A 181 -20.44 25.46 0.77
CA GLY A 181 -20.11 26.83 0.37
C GLY A 181 -19.56 27.66 1.53
N CYS A 182 -20.22 27.65 2.69
CA CYS A 182 -19.76 28.35 3.88
C CYS A 182 -18.39 27.85 4.37
N ALA A 183 -18.08 26.55 4.22
CA ALA A 183 -16.77 26.00 4.53
C ALA A 183 -15.67 26.63 3.66
N PHE A 184 -15.90 26.86 2.37
CA PHE A 184 -14.96 27.58 1.49
C PHE A 184 -14.84 29.06 1.84
N LEU A 185 -15.93 29.72 2.22
CA LEU A 185 -15.87 31.10 2.67
C LEU A 185 -15.06 31.24 3.96
N LEU A 186 -15.25 30.31 4.92
CA LEU A 186 -14.46 30.24 6.14
C LEU A 186 -12.97 29.99 5.82
N SER A 187 -12.68 29.08 4.87
CA SER A 187 -11.33 28.84 4.36
C SER A 187 -10.69 30.12 3.83
N ALA A 188 -11.38 30.84 2.95
CA ALA A 188 -10.92 32.11 2.40
C ALA A 188 -10.60 33.14 3.49
N ALA A 189 -11.49 33.27 4.49
CA ALA A 189 -11.31 34.17 5.61
C ALA A 189 -10.08 33.80 6.46
N VAL A 190 -9.92 32.51 6.82
CA VAL A 190 -8.78 32.05 7.62
C VAL A 190 -7.47 32.24 6.84
N VAL A 191 -7.42 31.88 5.56
CA VAL A 191 -6.23 32.04 4.71
C VAL A 191 -5.89 33.53 4.58
N TRP A 192 -6.89 34.40 4.40
CA TRP A 192 -6.68 35.85 4.23
C TRP A 192 -6.24 36.54 5.53
N PHE A 193 -6.88 36.26 6.65
CA PHE A 193 -6.62 37.00 7.89
C PHE A 193 -5.59 36.35 8.81
N ARG A 194 -5.43 35.02 8.77
CA ARG A 194 -4.66 34.28 9.76
C ARG A 194 -3.41 33.60 9.26
N ILE A 195 -3.16 33.50 7.93
CA ILE A 195 -2.01 32.79 7.38
C ILE A 195 -1.30 33.70 6.35
N LYS A 196 -0.64 34.73 6.87
CA LYS A 196 0.11 35.69 6.04
C LYS A 196 1.40 35.11 5.46
N GLU A 197 1.92 34.06 6.08
CA GLU A 197 3.19 33.39 5.78
C GLU A 197 3.17 32.63 4.44
N ILE A 198 1.99 32.39 3.87
CA ILE A 198 1.82 31.77 2.54
C ILE A 198 2.21 32.75 1.41
N SER A 199 2.11 34.06 1.66
CA SER A 199 2.44 35.10 0.70
C SER A 199 3.96 35.15 0.50
N GLY A 200 4.45 34.76 -0.66
CA GLY A 200 5.87 34.85 -1.03
C GLY A 200 6.11 34.19 -2.38
N ARG A 201 6.75 34.95 -3.30
CA ARG A 201 7.33 34.36 -4.51
C ARG A 201 8.63 33.66 -4.11
N THR A 202 8.69 32.35 -4.18
CA THR A 202 9.98 31.68 -4.39
C THR A 202 10.48 32.06 -5.78
N GLY A 203 11.74 32.57 -5.85
CA GLY A 203 12.36 33.04 -7.09
C GLY A 203 12.22 32.04 -8.25
N PRO A 204 12.56 32.48 -9.48
CA PRO A 204 12.37 31.69 -10.67
C PRO A 204 13.13 30.37 -10.51
N ARG A 205 12.39 29.28 -10.26
CA ARG A 205 12.89 27.96 -10.58
C ARG A 205 13.07 27.94 -12.08
N THR A 206 14.30 27.71 -12.54
CA THR A 206 14.57 27.33 -13.91
C THR A 206 13.57 26.24 -14.25
N ALA A 207 12.61 26.58 -15.09
CA ALA A 207 11.65 25.64 -15.62
C ALA A 207 12.45 24.70 -16.53
N GLU A 208 13.02 23.66 -15.96
CA GLU A 208 13.30 22.46 -16.75
C GLU A 208 11.96 22.07 -17.33
N ALA A 209 11.87 22.11 -18.65
CA ALA A 209 10.67 21.84 -19.41
C ALA A 209 10.13 20.48 -18.95
N SER A 210 9.05 20.52 -18.16
CA SER A 210 8.37 19.30 -17.75
C SER A 210 8.05 18.51 -19.00
N PRO A 211 8.49 17.25 -19.15
CA PRO A 211 8.23 16.47 -20.35
C PRO A 211 6.73 16.48 -20.62
N SER A 212 6.34 16.53 -21.90
CA SER A 212 4.92 16.59 -22.24
C SER A 212 4.19 15.37 -21.65
N LEU A 213 2.90 15.54 -21.29
CA LEU A 213 2.09 14.43 -20.76
C LEU A 213 2.15 13.20 -21.67
N LEU A 214 2.17 13.40 -22.98
CA LEU A 214 2.30 12.34 -23.99
C LEU A 214 3.66 11.63 -23.92
N THR A 215 4.75 12.34 -23.64
CA THR A 215 6.08 11.75 -23.48
C THR A 215 6.14 10.91 -22.21
N LEU A 216 5.61 11.43 -21.07
CA LEU A 216 5.53 10.69 -19.82
C LEU A 216 4.66 9.42 -19.94
N LEU A 217 3.54 9.50 -20.64
CA LEU A 217 2.67 8.36 -20.88
C LEU A 217 3.33 7.32 -21.78
N ARG A 218 4.04 7.74 -22.83
CA ARG A 218 4.73 6.85 -23.75
C ARG A 218 5.91 6.12 -23.09
N GLU A 219 6.72 6.85 -22.32
CA GLU A 219 7.86 6.26 -21.59
C GLU A 219 7.36 5.32 -20.48
N GLY A 220 6.35 5.74 -19.72
CA GLY A 220 5.70 4.91 -18.69
C GLY A 220 5.09 3.64 -19.29
N PHE A 221 4.40 3.74 -20.42
CA PHE A 221 3.82 2.58 -21.11
C PHE A 221 4.88 1.61 -21.62
N ALA A 222 5.97 2.10 -22.20
CA ALA A 222 7.09 1.26 -22.67
C ALA A 222 7.67 0.45 -21.50
N TYR A 223 7.86 1.08 -20.33
CA TYR A 223 8.39 0.40 -19.15
C TYR A 223 7.41 -0.63 -18.55
N VAL A 224 6.12 -0.34 -18.55
CA VAL A 224 5.07 -1.28 -18.12
C VAL A 224 5.06 -2.54 -18.97
N VAL A 225 5.23 -2.41 -20.30
CA VAL A 225 5.22 -3.58 -21.21
C VAL A 225 6.43 -4.48 -21.00
N THR A 226 7.58 -3.91 -20.68
CA THR A 226 8.85 -4.66 -20.57
C THR A 226 9.03 -5.34 -19.20
N THR A 227 8.46 -4.80 -18.12
CA THR A 227 8.68 -5.32 -16.76
C THR A 227 7.44 -6.04 -16.23
N PRO A 228 7.46 -7.38 -16.05
CA PRO A 228 6.29 -8.15 -15.62
C PRO A 228 5.71 -7.68 -14.28
N LEU A 229 6.56 -7.32 -13.32
CA LEU A 229 6.16 -6.79 -12.01
C LEU A 229 5.32 -5.52 -12.16
N ILE A 230 5.82 -4.54 -12.90
CA ILE A 230 5.15 -3.25 -13.12
C ILE A 230 3.86 -3.44 -13.92
N ARG A 231 3.88 -4.34 -14.91
CA ARG A 231 2.68 -4.70 -15.67
C ARG A 231 1.59 -5.29 -14.77
N GLY A 232 1.94 -6.24 -13.89
CA GLY A 232 1.02 -6.81 -12.91
C GLY A 232 0.46 -5.76 -11.95
N LEU A 233 1.31 -4.87 -11.44
CA LEU A 233 0.93 -3.76 -10.58
C LEU A 233 -0.08 -2.83 -11.28
N VAL A 234 0.24 -2.38 -12.49
CA VAL A 234 -0.61 -1.47 -13.27
C VAL A 234 -1.95 -2.13 -13.62
N LEU A 235 -1.95 -3.40 -14.04
CA LEU A 235 -3.19 -4.15 -14.27
C LEU A 235 -4.03 -4.25 -13.00
N GLY A 236 -3.42 -4.57 -11.87
CA GLY A 236 -4.10 -4.63 -10.59
C GLY A 236 -4.72 -3.29 -10.19
N ILE A 237 -4.00 -2.19 -10.37
CA ILE A 237 -4.49 -0.83 -10.12
C ILE A 237 -5.68 -0.51 -11.04
N ILE A 238 -5.60 -0.81 -12.35
CA ILE A 238 -6.72 -0.61 -13.28
C ILE A 238 -7.95 -1.36 -12.79
N GLY A 239 -7.81 -2.65 -12.45
CA GLY A 239 -8.92 -3.47 -11.98
C GLY A 239 -9.53 -2.95 -10.67
N ALA A 240 -8.71 -2.61 -9.69
CA ALA A 240 -9.16 -2.09 -8.40
C ALA A 240 -9.89 -0.75 -8.54
N PHE A 241 -9.34 0.19 -9.31
CA PHE A 241 -9.95 1.51 -9.49
C PHE A 241 -11.17 1.47 -10.43
N ALA A 242 -11.20 0.59 -11.43
CA ALA A 242 -12.40 0.38 -12.25
C ALA A 242 -13.56 -0.17 -11.41
N ALA A 243 -13.30 -1.17 -10.56
CA ALA A 243 -14.28 -1.72 -9.64
C ALA A 243 -14.71 -0.69 -8.58
N GLY A 244 -13.76 0.05 -7.99
CA GLY A 244 -14.04 1.13 -7.04
C GLY A 244 -14.90 2.24 -7.67
N GLY A 245 -14.60 2.65 -8.91
CA GLY A 245 -15.40 3.61 -9.66
C GLY A 245 -16.81 3.11 -9.94
N ALA A 246 -16.98 1.82 -10.25
CA ALA A 246 -18.28 1.20 -10.42
C ALA A 246 -19.13 1.22 -9.15
N VAL A 247 -18.50 0.93 -8.00
CA VAL A 247 -19.15 0.99 -6.67
C VAL A 247 -19.64 2.41 -6.39
N ILE A 248 -18.77 3.40 -6.52
CA ILE A 248 -19.10 4.80 -6.22
C ILE A 248 -20.22 5.30 -7.15
N ALA A 249 -20.12 5.01 -8.46
CA ALA A 249 -21.09 5.46 -9.45
C ALA A 249 -22.48 4.83 -9.29
N SER A 250 -22.56 3.59 -8.80
CA SER A 250 -23.83 2.89 -8.59
C SER A 250 -24.39 3.04 -7.16
N ALA A 251 -23.58 3.52 -6.20
CA ALA A 251 -23.88 3.45 -4.77
C ALA A 251 -25.22 4.07 -4.38
N ARG A 252 -25.60 5.23 -4.96
CA ARG A 252 -26.86 5.89 -4.63
C ARG A 252 -28.07 5.11 -5.13
N LEU A 253 -28.06 4.67 -6.39
CA LEU A 253 -29.16 3.88 -6.94
C LEU A 253 -29.29 2.53 -6.24
N TYR A 254 -28.16 1.93 -5.89
CA TYR A 254 -28.11 0.70 -5.11
C TYR A 254 -28.69 0.91 -3.69
N ALA A 255 -28.40 2.03 -3.01
CA ALA A 255 -28.98 2.35 -1.71
C ALA A 255 -30.51 2.53 -1.80
N VAL A 256 -30.99 3.16 -2.88
CA VAL A 256 -32.43 3.30 -3.14
C VAL A 256 -33.08 1.94 -3.38
N SER A 257 -32.44 1.03 -4.14
CA SER A 257 -32.95 -0.32 -4.39
C SER A 257 -33.04 -1.19 -3.13
N LEU A 258 -32.27 -0.85 -2.09
CA LEU A 258 -32.36 -1.45 -0.75
C LEU A 258 -33.42 -0.77 0.17
N GLY A 259 -34.16 0.22 -0.35
CA GLY A 259 -35.20 0.93 0.39
C GLY A 259 -34.70 1.98 1.39
N GLY A 260 -33.40 2.34 1.38
CA GLY A 260 -32.82 3.19 2.40
C GLY A 260 -32.56 4.66 2.01
N GLY A 261 -32.75 5.03 0.75
CA GLY A 261 -32.60 6.41 0.28
C GLY A 261 -31.21 7.02 0.50
N ASP A 262 -31.14 8.35 0.67
CA ASP A 262 -29.89 9.10 0.80
C ASP A 262 -29.16 8.82 2.13
N ALA A 263 -29.89 8.48 3.19
CA ALA A 263 -29.27 8.07 4.47
C ALA A 263 -28.52 6.75 4.33
N ALA A 264 -29.11 5.74 3.69
CA ALA A 264 -28.43 4.48 3.42
C ALA A 264 -27.23 4.66 2.46
N TYR A 265 -27.33 5.54 1.47
CA TYR A 265 -26.21 5.91 0.61
C TYR A 265 -25.01 6.40 1.44
N SER A 266 -25.24 7.30 2.39
CA SER A 266 -24.19 7.81 3.28
C SER A 266 -23.58 6.72 4.16
N VAL A 267 -24.40 5.83 4.71
CA VAL A 267 -23.94 4.74 5.58
C VAL A 267 -23.11 3.72 4.79
N LEU A 268 -23.52 3.36 3.58
CA LEU A 268 -22.74 2.51 2.68
C LEU A 268 -21.40 3.16 2.33
N PHE A 269 -21.41 4.46 2.06
CA PHE A 269 -20.19 5.22 1.78
C PHE A 269 -19.23 5.22 2.97
N ILE A 270 -19.73 5.48 4.19
CA ILE A 270 -18.95 5.35 5.43
C ILE A 270 -18.38 3.93 5.55
N GLY A 271 -19.18 2.90 5.30
CA GLY A 271 -18.75 1.50 5.36
C GLY A 271 -17.53 1.20 4.49
N VAL A 272 -17.52 1.67 3.23
CA VAL A 272 -16.36 1.53 2.34
C VAL A 272 -15.09 2.13 2.97
N PHE A 273 -15.18 3.37 3.46
CA PHE A 273 -14.00 4.10 3.95
C PHE A 273 -13.53 3.64 5.33
N VAL A 274 -14.43 3.20 6.19
CA VAL A 274 -14.07 2.49 7.44
C VAL A 274 -13.34 1.20 7.10
N GLY A 275 -13.85 0.42 6.16
CA GLY A 275 -13.18 -0.76 5.65
C GLY A 275 -11.79 -0.43 5.10
N LEU A 276 -11.67 0.60 4.24
CA LEU A 276 -10.42 1.05 3.66
C LEU A 276 -9.38 1.41 4.74
N ALA A 277 -9.78 2.16 5.76
CA ALA A 277 -8.91 2.53 6.87
C ALA A 277 -8.45 1.30 7.67
N LEU A 278 -9.36 0.37 7.97
CA LEU A 278 -9.02 -0.91 8.63
C LEU A 278 -8.10 -1.78 7.76
N GLY A 279 -8.32 -1.80 6.45
CA GLY A 279 -7.47 -2.50 5.49
C GLY A 279 -6.04 -1.95 5.50
N MET A 280 -5.88 -0.64 5.41
CA MET A 280 -4.57 0.01 5.51
C MET A 280 -3.90 -0.23 6.87
N ALA A 281 -4.64 -0.23 7.96
CA ALA A 281 -4.11 -0.50 9.31
C ALA A 281 -3.67 -1.96 9.51
N THR A 282 -4.32 -2.91 8.83
CA THR A 282 -4.02 -4.34 8.93
C THR A 282 -3.00 -4.82 7.90
N ALA A 283 -2.83 -4.10 6.79
CA ALA A 283 -1.92 -4.47 5.71
C ALA A 283 -0.47 -4.73 6.17
N PRO A 284 0.17 -3.92 7.05
CA PRO A 284 1.53 -4.21 7.52
C PRO A 284 1.62 -5.56 8.25
N ARG A 285 0.62 -5.89 9.09
CA ARG A 285 0.60 -7.18 9.81
C ARG A 285 0.48 -8.38 8.86
N LEU A 286 -0.28 -8.22 7.77
CA LEU A 286 -0.40 -9.25 6.75
C LEU A 286 0.86 -9.36 5.89
N ALA A 287 1.54 -8.23 5.63
CA ALA A 287 2.79 -8.18 4.87
C ALA A 287 3.94 -8.91 5.57
N HIS A 288 3.92 -9.03 6.91
CA HIS A 288 4.86 -9.90 7.64
C HIS A 288 4.67 -11.40 7.36
N ARG A 289 3.48 -11.79 6.86
CA ARG A 289 3.14 -13.21 6.60
C ARG A 289 3.13 -13.57 5.12
N LEU A 290 2.92 -12.60 4.24
CA LEU A 290 2.80 -12.79 2.80
C LEU A 290 3.65 -11.76 2.06
N PRO A 291 4.40 -12.16 1.01
CA PRO A 291 5.12 -11.22 0.16
C PRO A 291 4.18 -10.15 -0.42
N HIS A 292 4.64 -8.92 -0.50
CA HIS A 292 3.84 -7.77 -0.96
C HIS A 292 3.16 -8.03 -2.32
N ASN A 293 3.87 -8.70 -3.24
CA ASN A 293 3.36 -9.02 -4.58
C ASN A 293 2.15 -9.97 -4.53
N ARG A 294 2.20 -10.98 -3.65
CA ARG A 294 1.09 -11.92 -3.45
C ARG A 294 -0.07 -11.27 -2.70
N LEU A 295 0.25 -10.46 -1.66
CA LEU A 295 -0.76 -9.75 -0.86
C LEU A 295 -1.55 -8.76 -1.71
N PHE A 296 -0.90 -8.04 -2.63
CA PHE A 296 -1.55 -7.12 -3.55
C PHE A 296 -2.57 -7.80 -4.44
N GLY A 297 -2.16 -8.87 -5.15
CA GLY A 297 -3.03 -9.60 -6.05
C GLY A 297 -4.20 -10.28 -5.32
N THR A 298 -3.94 -10.93 -4.17
CA THR A 298 -4.98 -11.58 -3.37
C THR A 298 -5.98 -10.59 -2.78
N ALA A 299 -5.53 -9.40 -2.39
CA ALA A 299 -6.42 -8.34 -1.92
C ALA A 299 -7.37 -7.87 -3.03
N ILE A 300 -6.91 -7.73 -4.28
CA ILE A 300 -7.79 -7.36 -5.40
C ILE A 300 -8.82 -8.45 -5.69
N VAL A 301 -8.40 -9.73 -5.66
CA VAL A 301 -9.33 -10.87 -5.80
C VAL A 301 -10.36 -10.85 -4.67
N GLY A 302 -9.92 -10.65 -3.42
CA GLY A 302 -10.81 -10.54 -2.26
C GLY A 302 -11.81 -9.40 -2.38
N ALA A 303 -11.38 -8.23 -2.87
CA ALA A 303 -12.27 -7.10 -3.15
C ALA A 303 -13.32 -7.46 -4.23
N GLY A 304 -12.89 -8.16 -5.29
CA GLY A 304 -13.80 -8.66 -6.33
C GLY A 304 -14.86 -9.62 -5.77
N VAL A 305 -14.45 -10.59 -4.95
CA VAL A 305 -15.37 -11.55 -4.30
C VAL A 305 -16.32 -10.83 -3.34
N ALA A 306 -15.81 -9.90 -2.53
CA ALA A 306 -16.65 -9.09 -1.64
C ALA A 306 -17.69 -8.27 -2.44
N LEU A 307 -17.31 -7.77 -3.61
CA LEU A 307 -18.21 -7.03 -4.50
C LEU A 307 -19.33 -7.94 -5.09
N LEU A 308 -19.03 -9.22 -5.35
CA LEU A 308 -20.07 -10.19 -5.71
C LEU A 308 -21.09 -10.38 -4.58
N ILE A 309 -20.61 -10.40 -3.32
CA ILE A 309 -21.49 -10.48 -2.14
C ILE A 309 -22.36 -9.21 -2.03
N VAL A 310 -21.82 -8.02 -2.30
CA VAL A 310 -22.60 -6.76 -2.36
C VAL A 310 -23.71 -6.90 -3.38
N ALA A 311 -23.41 -7.36 -4.58
CA ALA A 311 -24.37 -7.47 -5.68
C ALA A 311 -25.59 -8.36 -5.35
N VAL A 312 -25.37 -9.46 -4.60
CA VAL A 312 -26.44 -10.40 -4.20
C VAL A 312 -27.10 -10.05 -2.85
N SER A 313 -26.62 -9.03 -2.15
CA SER A 313 -27.16 -8.64 -0.83
C SER A 313 -28.61 -8.15 -0.97
N ALA A 314 -29.50 -8.75 -0.16
CA ALA A 314 -30.93 -8.40 -0.13
C ALA A 314 -31.25 -7.30 0.89
N HIS A 315 -30.48 -7.22 1.97
CA HIS A 315 -30.73 -6.36 3.11
C HIS A 315 -29.61 -5.33 3.28
N LEU A 316 -29.99 -4.13 3.71
CA LEU A 316 -29.04 -3.02 3.93
C LEU A 316 -27.91 -3.42 4.87
N PHE A 317 -28.18 -4.14 5.96
CA PHE A 317 -27.16 -4.59 6.91
C PHE A 317 -26.10 -5.48 6.23
N MET A 318 -26.52 -6.48 5.45
CA MET A 318 -25.61 -7.34 4.69
C MET A 318 -24.77 -6.52 3.70
N ALA A 319 -25.40 -5.58 3.02
CA ALA A 319 -24.74 -4.69 2.09
C ALA A 319 -23.67 -3.83 2.78
N ILE A 320 -23.93 -3.27 3.98
CA ILE A 320 -22.97 -2.48 4.75
C ILE A 320 -21.73 -3.32 5.10
N VAL A 321 -21.94 -4.54 5.62
CA VAL A 321 -20.82 -5.44 5.97
C VAL A 321 -20.01 -5.83 4.72
N ALA A 322 -20.69 -6.19 3.64
CA ALA A 322 -20.04 -6.59 2.39
C ALA A 322 -19.26 -5.42 1.75
N VAL A 323 -19.81 -4.22 1.79
CA VAL A 323 -19.15 -3.00 1.30
C VAL A 323 -17.94 -2.63 2.18
N ALA A 324 -18.04 -2.82 3.50
CA ALA A 324 -16.89 -2.65 4.39
C ALA A 324 -15.77 -3.65 4.09
N LEU A 325 -16.10 -4.90 3.72
CA LEU A 325 -15.12 -5.88 3.25
C LEU A 325 -14.47 -5.47 1.93
N VAL A 326 -15.24 -4.94 0.97
CA VAL A 326 -14.67 -4.36 -0.26
C VAL A 326 -13.67 -3.29 0.08
N GLY A 327 -14.04 -2.36 0.97
CA GLY A 327 -13.13 -1.31 1.46
C GLY A 327 -11.88 -1.87 2.12
N TRP A 328 -12.03 -2.88 2.97
CA TRP A 328 -10.91 -3.52 3.68
C TRP A 328 -9.88 -4.12 2.72
N PHE A 329 -10.32 -4.91 1.76
CA PHE A 329 -9.44 -5.45 0.73
C PHE A 329 -8.83 -4.35 -0.15
N ALA A 330 -9.61 -3.31 -0.51
CA ALA A 330 -9.10 -2.18 -1.27
C ALA A 330 -8.01 -1.41 -0.49
N GLY A 331 -8.15 -1.27 0.82
CA GLY A 331 -7.14 -0.65 1.69
C GLY A 331 -5.84 -1.42 1.75
N ILE A 332 -5.92 -2.76 1.83
CA ILE A 332 -4.75 -3.64 1.76
C ILE A 332 -4.06 -3.48 0.39
N ALA A 333 -4.81 -3.56 -0.71
CA ALA A 333 -4.27 -3.42 -2.06
C ALA A 333 -3.61 -2.04 -2.26
N PHE A 334 -4.26 -0.97 -1.81
CA PHE A 334 -3.76 0.39 -1.94
C PHE A 334 -2.42 0.59 -1.24
N LEU A 335 -2.32 0.23 0.05
CA LEU A 335 -1.09 0.39 0.81
C LEU A 335 0.03 -0.51 0.25
N THR A 336 -0.30 -1.76 -0.06
CA THR A 336 0.67 -2.72 -0.63
C THR A 336 1.18 -2.26 -1.99
N GLY A 337 0.31 -1.72 -2.85
CA GLY A 337 0.69 -1.15 -4.14
C GLY A 337 1.65 0.04 -4.01
N LEU A 338 1.39 0.95 -3.07
CA LEU A 338 2.31 2.05 -2.76
C LEU A 338 3.65 1.56 -2.24
N THR A 339 3.66 0.53 -1.38
CA THR A 339 4.88 -0.07 -0.86
C THR A 339 5.71 -0.71 -1.98
N ILE A 340 5.09 -1.46 -2.90
CA ILE A 340 5.77 -2.05 -4.06
C ILE A 340 6.43 -0.96 -4.92
N ILE A 341 5.73 0.13 -5.21
CA ILE A 341 6.30 1.27 -5.95
C ILE A 341 7.50 1.86 -5.19
N GLY A 342 7.38 2.02 -3.87
CA GLY A 342 8.41 2.60 -3.03
C GLY A 342 9.67 1.75 -2.90
N THR A 343 9.53 0.42 -2.85
CA THR A 343 10.63 -0.50 -2.52
C THR A 343 11.22 -1.24 -3.71
N GLN A 344 10.39 -1.53 -4.75
CA GLN A 344 10.81 -2.38 -5.87
C GLN A 344 11.03 -1.62 -7.19
N VAL A 345 10.75 -0.31 -7.20
CA VAL A 345 10.99 0.55 -8.36
C VAL A 345 12.25 1.37 -8.13
N ALA A 346 13.19 1.33 -9.08
CA ALA A 346 14.44 2.07 -9.02
C ALA A 346 14.19 3.60 -8.91
N ASP A 347 15.03 4.29 -8.11
CA ASP A 347 14.83 5.69 -7.73
C ASP A 347 14.78 6.66 -8.92
N ASP A 348 15.56 6.39 -9.98
CA ASP A 348 15.67 7.20 -11.20
C ASP A 348 14.39 7.24 -12.03
N ILE A 349 13.54 6.19 -11.93
CA ILE A 349 12.28 6.06 -12.69
C ILE A 349 11.03 6.13 -11.80
N ARG A 350 11.18 6.03 -10.46
CA ARG A 350 10.05 6.00 -9.49
C ARG A 350 9.10 7.18 -9.70
N GLY A 351 9.61 8.39 -9.83
CA GLY A 351 8.79 9.58 -10.05
C GLY A 351 7.94 9.50 -11.31
N ARG A 352 8.49 8.96 -12.41
CA ARG A 352 7.78 8.79 -13.69
C ARG A 352 6.68 7.75 -13.58
N ILE A 353 6.95 6.63 -12.90
CA ILE A 353 5.95 5.56 -12.68
C ILE A 353 4.82 6.06 -11.80
N VAL A 354 5.11 6.78 -10.72
CA VAL A 354 4.07 7.38 -9.86
C VAL A 354 3.18 8.34 -10.66
N ALA A 355 3.77 9.23 -11.46
CA ALA A 355 3.01 10.16 -12.31
C ALA A 355 2.15 9.43 -13.35
N PHE A 356 2.69 8.38 -13.98
CA PHE A 356 1.96 7.54 -14.92
C PHE A 356 0.78 6.84 -14.25
N VAL A 357 1.01 6.18 -13.11
CA VAL A 357 -0.04 5.48 -12.34
C VAL A 357 -1.14 6.44 -11.90
N GLN A 358 -0.79 7.63 -11.39
CA GLN A 358 -1.78 8.62 -10.98
C GLN A 358 -2.63 9.13 -12.15
N SER A 359 -2.01 9.35 -13.31
CA SER A 359 -2.74 9.74 -14.53
C SER A 359 -3.66 8.64 -15.00
N LEU A 360 -3.19 7.38 -14.99
CA LEU A 360 -3.97 6.21 -15.36
C LEU A 360 -5.16 6.00 -14.43
N VAL A 361 -4.97 6.13 -13.11
CA VAL A 361 -6.05 6.06 -12.11
C VAL A 361 -7.16 7.08 -12.42
N ARG A 362 -6.80 8.31 -12.75
CA ARG A 362 -7.79 9.34 -13.11
C ARG A 362 -8.58 8.98 -14.36
N VAL A 363 -7.91 8.47 -15.40
CA VAL A 363 -8.56 8.04 -16.65
C VAL A 363 -9.48 6.84 -16.41
N VAL A 364 -9.03 5.85 -15.64
CA VAL A 364 -9.82 4.67 -15.28
C VAL A 364 -11.05 5.03 -14.44
N LEU A 365 -10.87 5.91 -13.45
CA LEU A 365 -11.99 6.40 -12.63
C LEU A 365 -12.99 7.17 -13.49
N LEU A 366 -12.51 8.09 -14.33
CA LEU A 366 -13.42 8.83 -15.24
C LEU A 366 -14.20 7.87 -16.13
N GLY A 367 -13.50 6.94 -16.79
CA GLY A 367 -14.12 5.95 -17.66
C GLY A 367 -15.15 5.08 -16.93
N SER A 368 -14.77 4.51 -15.79
CA SER A 368 -15.64 3.67 -14.98
C SER A 368 -16.86 4.46 -14.46
N MET A 369 -16.62 5.61 -13.83
CA MET A 369 -17.70 6.39 -13.21
C MET A 369 -18.64 7.04 -14.23
N SER A 370 -18.21 7.24 -15.48
CA SER A 370 -19.06 7.71 -16.57
C SER A 370 -19.81 6.58 -17.28
N LEU A 371 -19.14 5.44 -17.54
CA LEU A 371 -19.72 4.32 -18.28
C LEU A 371 -20.70 3.50 -17.43
N VAL A 372 -20.41 3.31 -16.15
CA VAL A 372 -21.22 2.50 -15.25
C VAL A 372 -22.67 3.00 -15.18
N PRO A 373 -22.96 4.29 -14.94
CA PRO A 373 -24.32 4.79 -14.93
C PRO A 373 -25.04 4.62 -16.27
N LEU A 374 -24.32 4.69 -17.40
CA LEU A 374 -24.88 4.39 -18.71
C LEU A 374 -25.37 2.94 -18.79
N VAL A 375 -24.52 2.00 -18.37
CA VAL A 375 -24.88 0.57 -18.34
C VAL A 375 -26.03 0.30 -17.37
N VAL A 376 -26.00 0.93 -16.19
CA VAL A 376 -27.07 0.83 -15.18
C VAL A 376 -28.40 1.33 -15.75
N GLY A 377 -28.38 2.46 -16.46
CA GLY A 377 -29.59 3.05 -17.08
C GLY A 377 -30.20 2.26 -18.23
N LEU A 378 -29.43 1.40 -18.90
CA LEU A 378 -29.89 0.54 -19.98
C LEU A 378 -30.65 -0.71 -19.50
N VAL A 379 -30.46 -1.09 -18.23
CA VAL A 379 -31.09 -2.29 -17.68
C VAL A 379 -32.41 -1.92 -16.99
N ASN A 380 -33.50 -2.46 -17.49
CA ASN A 380 -34.82 -2.27 -16.87
C ASN A 380 -34.91 -2.98 -15.54
N THR A 381 -35.46 -2.31 -14.53
CA THR A 381 -35.74 -2.88 -13.22
C THR A 381 -36.77 -4.00 -13.30
N ARG A 382 -36.45 -5.18 -12.71
CA ARG A 382 -37.36 -6.31 -12.59
C ARG A 382 -37.48 -6.71 -11.11
N GLN A 383 -38.72 -7.00 -10.68
CA GLN A 383 -38.96 -7.58 -9.36
C GLN A 383 -38.96 -9.10 -9.51
N ILE A 384 -38.08 -9.77 -8.77
CA ILE A 384 -38.02 -11.22 -8.68
C ILE A 384 -38.31 -11.61 -7.24
N ASN A 385 -39.30 -12.45 -7.03
CA ASN A 385 -39.62 -13.01 -5.72
C ASN A 385 -38.78 -14.27 -5.51
N LEU A 386 -37.77 -14.18 -4.67
CA LEU A 386 -36.92 -15.30 -4.30
C LEU A 386 -36.98 -15.51 -2.78
N PHE A 387 -37.29 -16.73 -2.32
CA PHE A 387 -37.33 -17.10 -0.88
C PHE A 387 -38.12 -16.12 0.00
N GLN A 388 -39.36 -15.76 -0.38
CA GLN A 388 -40.27 -14.82 0.34
C GLN A 388 -39.73 -13.39 0.48
N SER A 389 -38.65 -13.03 -0.17
CA SER A 389 -38.14 -11.67 -0.24
C SER A 389 -38.40 -11.07 -1.62
N HIS A 390 -38.87 -9.82 -1.67
CA HIS A 390 -39.00 -9.06 -2.89
C HIS A 390 -37.64 -8.52 -3.30
N PHE A 391 -37.00 -9.19 -4.29
CA PHE A 391 -35.72 -8.78 -4.83
C PHE A 391 -35.93 -7.81 -5.98
N LEU A 392 -35.52 -6.56 -5.80
CA LEU A 392 -35.39 -5.62 -6.91
C LEU A 392 -34.07 -5.90 -7.63
N VAL A 393 -34.14 -6.52 -8.79
CA VAL A 393 -32.99 -6.70 -9.69
C VAL A 393 -32.97 -5.52 -10.64
N ASP A 394 -32.01 -4.65 -10.43
CA ASP A 394 -31.77 -3.45 -11.21
C ASP A 394 -30.40 -3.49 -11.89
N GLY A 395 -30.12 -2.52 -12.74
CA GLY A 395 -28.84 -2.41 -13.44
C GLY A 395 -27.63 -2.30 -12.52
N THR A 396 -27.79 -1.79 -11.27
CA THR A 396 -26.68 -1.66 -10.31
C THR A 396 -26.14 -3.00 -9.91
N ARG A 397 -27.01 -4.00 -9.68
CA ARG A 397 -26.59 -5.36 -9.30
C ARG A 397 -25.81 -6.06 -10.40
N PHE A 398 -26.24 -5.90 -11.67
CA PHE A 398 -25.50 -6.46 -12.81
C PHE A 398 -24.12 -5.84 -12.96
N VAL A 399 -24.02 -4.53 -12.78
CA VAL A 399 -22.73 -3.83 -12.84
C VAL A 399 -21.82 -4.24 -11.69
N LEU A 400 -22.35 -4.37 -10.47
CA LEU A 400 -21.57 -4.82 -9.30
C LEU A 400 -21.10 -6.28 -9.47
N LEU A 401 -21.96 -7.16 -10.03
CA LEU A 401 -21.57 -8.53 -10.40
C LEU A 401 -20.46 -8.54 -11.44
N GLY A 402 -20.67 -7.82 -12.56
CA GLY A 402 -19.67 -7.72 -13.63
C GLY A 402 -18.35 -7.12 -13.13
N GLY A 403 -18.44 -6.04 -12.35
CA GLY A 403 -17.28 -5.40 -11.72
C GLY A 403 -16.54 -6.34 -10.78
N GLY A 404 -17.26 -7.13 -9.98
CA GLY A 404 -16.68 -8.13 -9.08
C GLY A 404 -15.94 -9.24 -9.84
N VAL A 405 -16.54 -9.77 -10.91
CA VAL A 405 -15.91 -10.79 -11.77
C VAL A 405 -14.66 -10.22 -12.45
N ILE A 406 -14.76 -9.02 -13.01
CA ILE A 406 -13.64 -8.35 -13.69
C ILE A 406 -12.49 -8.08 -12.68
N ALA A 407 -12.81 -7.55 -11.50
CA ALA A 407 -11.82 -7.29 -10.47
C ALA A 407 -11.12 -8.59 -10.01
N ALA A 408 -11.88 -9.67 -9.77
CA ALA A 408 -11.32 -10.96 -9.40
C ALA A 408 -10.43 -11.55 -10.51
N ALA A 409 -10.86 -11.46 -11.78
CA ALA A 409 -10.08 -11.92 -12.92
C ALA A 409 -8.79 -11.11 -13.09
N ILE A 410 -8.86 -9.78 -13.03
CA ILE A 410 -7.68 -8.91 -13.14
C ILE A 410 -6.76 -9.12 -11.93
N GLY A 411 -7.31 -9.25 -10.71
CA GLY A 411 -6.53 -9.57 -9.52
C GLY A 411 -5.76 -10.88 -9.66
N THR A 412 -6.40 -11.91 -10.23
CA THR A 412 -5.75 -13.20 -10.53
C THR A 412 -4.66 -13.07 -11.58
N LEU A 413 -4.89 -12.26 -12.63
CA LEU A 413 -3.87 -11.97 -13.64
C LEU A 413 -2.69 -11.20 -13.06
N ALA A 414 -2.96 -10.15 -12.26
CA ALA A 414 -1.95 -9.37 -11.56
C ALA A 414 -1.11 -10.27 -10.63
N TYR A 415 -1.79 -11.11 -9.84
CA TYR A 415 -1.14 -12.10 -9.00
C TYR A 415 -0.19 -12.99 -9.80
N ARG A 416 -0.65 -13.60 -10.92
CA ARG A 416 0.17 -14.49 -11.74
C ARG A 416 1.36 -13.79 -12.41
N GLN A 417 1.26 -12.50 -12.72
CA GLN A 417 2.35 -11.74 -13.34
C GLN A 417 3.40 -11.28 -12.33
N MET A 418 2.97 -11.02 -11.09
CA MET A 418 3.84 -10.54 -10.02
C MET A 418 4.41 -11.69 -9.18
N ASP A 419 3.86 -12.92 -9.32
CA ASP A 419 4.30 -14.10 -8.56
C ASP A 419 5.46 -14.78 -9.25
N GLU A 420 6.64 -14.62 -8.70
CA GLU A 420 7.85 -15.33 -9.12
C GLU A 420 7.81 -16.83 -8.77
N ARG A 421 6.94 -17.22 -7.82
CA ARG A 421 6.79 -18.60 -7.31
C ARG A 421 5.60 -19.33 -7.96
N ARG A 422 5.58 -19.44 -9.27
CA ARG A 422 4.45 -19.93 -10.09
C ARG A 422 3.88 -21.32 -9.75
N LEU A 423 4.53 -22.11 -8.90
CA LEU A 423 4.21 -23.52 -8.63
C LEU A 423 3.56 -23.80 -7.26
N GLU A 424 3.44 -22.82 -6.37
CA GLU A 424 2.83 -23.04 -5.06
C GLU A 424 1.36 -22.60 -5.02
N PRO A 425 0.40 -23.48 -4.71
CA PRO A 425 -1.02 -23.12 -4.68
C PRO A 425 -1.32 -22.16 -3.53
N LEU A 426 -2.01 -21.06 -3.84
CA LEU A 426 -2.47 -20.00 -2.92
C LEU A 426 -3.11 -20.51 -1.62
N LEU A 427 -3.92 -21.59 -1.74
CA LEU A 427 -4.60 -22.21 -0.60
C LEU A 427 -3.61 -22.78 0.42
N ARG A 428 -2.45 -23.27 -0.02
CA ARG A 428 -1.44 -23.82 0.87
C ARG A 428 -0.75 -22.73 1.68
N ASP A 429 -0.46 -21.59 1.06
CA ASP A 429 0.15 -20.43 1.72
C ASP A 429 -0.84 -19.75 2.67
N LEU A 430 -2.10 -19.58 2.27
CA LEU A 430 -3.16 -19.07 3.13
C LEU A 430 -3.42 -20.00 4.32
N LEU A 431 -3.49 -21.32 4.08
CA LEU A 431 -3.65 -22.31 5.15
C LEU A 431 -2.40 -22.40 6.02
N SER A 432 -1.20 -22.27 5.47
CA SER A 432 0.04 -22.22 6.26
C SER A 432 0.12 -20.94 7.06
N ALA A 433 -0.24 -19.78 6.50
CA ALA A 433 -0.31 -18.50 7.20
C ALA A 433 -1.38 -18.49 8.31
N LEU A 434 -2.49 -19.21 8.11
CA LEU A 434 -3.53 -19.41 9.13
C LEU A 434 -3.11 -20.47 10.17
N ARG A 435 -2.42 -21.54 9.73
CA ARG A 435 -1.91 -22.59 10.61
C ARG A 435 -0.62 -22.22 11.35
N GLN A 436 0.22 -21.30 10.84
CA GLN A 436 1.40 -20.78 11.53
C GLN A 436 1.06 -20.01 12.83
N GLY A 437 -0.22 -19.80 13.14
CA GLY A 437 -0.66 -19.43 14.48
C GLY A 437 -0.56 -20.54 15.52
N GLU A 438 -0.35 -21.81 15.09
CA GLU A 438 -0.33 -23.01 15.94
C GLU A 438 0.87 -23.96 15.76
N VAL A 439 1.86 -23.61 14.91
CA VAL A 439 3.15 -24.26 15.07
C VAL A 439 3.68 -23.78 16.42
N ARG A 440 3.67 -24.65 17.44
CA ARG A 440 4.39 -24.47 18.69
C ARG A 440 5.76 -23.89 18.33
N ARG A 441 5.92 -22.56 18.48
CA ARG A 441 7.25 -21.96 18.59
C ARG A 441 7.82 -22.60 19.83
N GLY A 442 8.83 -23.43 19.68
CA GLY A 442 9.74 -23.68 20.77
C GLY A 442 10.03 -22.32 21.40
N SER A 443 10.13 -22.23 22.69
CA SER A 443 10.36 -20.96 23.41
C SER A 443 11.69 -20.28 23.01
N GLY A 444 12.47 -20.87 22.10
CA GLY A 444 13.77 -20.42 21.63
C GLY A 444 13.70 -19.39 20.49
N THR A 445 14.78 -18.65 20.30
CA THR A 445 14.94 -17.61 19.27
C THR A 445 16.07 -17.94 18.32
N LEU A 446 15.83 -17.94 17.01
CA LEU A 446 16.84 -18.15 15.97
C LEU A 446 17.34 -16.82 15.42
N VAL A 447 18.64 -16.56 15.62
CA VAL A 447 19.33 -15.37 15.12
C VAL A 447 20.32 -15.77 14.03
N ALA A 448 20.22 -15.18 12.86
CA ALA A 448 21.17 -15.39 11.76
C ALA A 448 22.05 -14.14 11.55
N VAL A 449 23.35 -14.34 11.42
CA VAL A 449 24.32 -13.29 11.04
C VAL A 449 24.69 -13.51 9.58
N GLU A 450 24.30 -12.57 8.72
CA GLU A 450 24.47 -12.65 7.27
C GLU A 450 25.48 -11.61 6.77
N GLY A 451 26.24 -11.95 5.74
CA GLY A 451 27.26 -11.04 5.18
C GLY A 451 28.02 -11.67 4.01
N ALA A 452 28.74 -10.83 3.27
CA ALA A 452 29.50 -11.27 2.10
C ALA A 452 30.79 -12.05 2.46
N THR A 453 31.38 -11.77 3.63
CA THR A 453 32.66 -12.37 4.07
C THR A 453 32.41 -13.46 5.13
N PRO A 454 32.71 -14.76 4.83
CA PRO A 454 32.47 -15.86 5.77
C PRO A 454 33.21 -15.73 7.11
N ALA A 455 34.46 -15.26 7.09
CA ALA A 455 35.27 -15.11 8.30
C ALA A 455 34.68 -14.03 9.26
N GLU A 456 34.16 -12.95 8.68
CA GLU A 456 33.56 -11.85 9.42
C GLU A 456 32.22 -12.22 10.04
N THR A 457 31.36 -12.93 9.31
CA THR A 457 30.09 -13.41 9.84
C THR A 457 30.28 -14.41 10.97
N ALA A 458 31.25 -15.29 10.86
CA ALA A 458 31.59 -16.27 11.90
C ALA A 458 32.17 -15.59 13.18
N ASP A 459 33.08 -14.62 13.04
CA ASP A 459 33.60 -13.84 14.15
C ASP A 459 32.50 -13.07 14.89
N GLN A 460 31.65 -12.36 14.15
CA GLN A 460 30.56 -11.59 14.73
C GLN A 460 29.48 -12.49 15.37
N ALA A 461 29.17 -13.64 14.78
CA ALA A 461 28.27 -14.62 15.39
C ALA A 461 28.85 -15.18 16.71
N GLY A 462 30.17 -15.46 16.76
CA GLY A 462 30.85 -15.89 17.97
C GLY A 462 30.80 -14.84 19.08
N ARG A 463 31.18 -13.60 18.79
CA ARG A 463 31.11 -12.47 19.72
C ARG A 463 29.70 -12.21 20.25
N LEU A 464 28.72 -12.30 19.36
CA LEU A 464 27.31 -12.16 19.74
C LEU A 464 26.87 -13.27 20.69
N ALA A 465 27.21 -14.51 20.39
CA ALA A 465 26.89 -15.65 21.26
C ALA A 465 27.53 -15.51 22.67
N GLU A 466 28.79 -15.07 22.76
CA GLU A 466 29.45 -14.79 24.02
C GLU A 466 28.78 -13.65 24.80
N ALA A 467 28.44 -12.56 24.10
CA ALA A 467 27.79 -11.42 24.72
C ALA A 467 26.38 -11.74 25.25
N LEU A 468 25.63 -12.63 24.58
CA LEU A 468 24.32 -13.11 25.04
C LEU A 468 24.45 -14.07 26.22
N ARG A 469 25.45 -14.98 26.22
CA ARG A 469 25.75 -15.86 27.37
C ARG A 469 26.12 -15.03 28.62
N ALA A 470 26.92 -13.98 28.44
CA ALA A 470 27.27 -13.07 29.52
C ALA A 470 26.06 -12.35 30.14
N ARG A 471 24.94 -12.24 29.39
CA ARG A 471 23.67 -11.66 29.85
C ARG A 471 22.69 -12.69 30.41
N GLY A 472 23.11 -13.96 30.55
CA GLY A 472 22.29 -15.01 31.15
C GLY A 472 21.37 -15.74 30.17
N HIS A 473 21.48 -15.52 28.86
CA HIS A 473 20.75 -16.33 27.88
C HIS A 473 21.43 -17.69 27.70
N VAL A 474 20.62 -18.74 27.55
CA VAL A 474 21.09 -20.04 27.08
C VAL A 474 21.31 -19.94 25.58
N VAL A 475 22.58 -19.96 25.15
CA VAL A 475 22.94 -19.76 23.75
C VAL A 475 23.59 -21.00 23.17
N VAL A 476 22.96 -21.54 22.12
CA VAL A 476 23.54 -22.57 21.28
C VAL A 476 24.09 -21.92 20.02
N GLN A 477 25.38 -22.02 19.84
CA GLN A 477 26.06 -21.71 18.60
C GLN A 477 26.50 -23.04 18.01
N PRO A 478 26.02 -23.43 16.82
CA PRO A 478 26.50 -24.65 16.20
C PRO A 478 28.04 -24.61 16.10
N GLU A 479 28.72 -25.50 16.76
CA GLU A 479 30.20 -25.58 16.74
C GLU A 479 30.77 -26.08 15.42
N ASP A 480 29.90 -26.28 14.42
CA ASP A 480 30.20 -26.98 13.18
C ASP A 480 30.81 -26.10 12.07
N GLY A 481 31.19 -24.85 12.32
CA GLY A 481 31.82 -24.02 11.26
C GLY A 481 33.07 -24.68 10.66
N GLU A 482 33.93 -25.33 11.44
CA GLU A 482 35.09 -26.09 10.96
C GLU A 482 34.66 -27.47 10.42
N ARG A 483 33.73 -28.17 11.06
CA ARG A 483 33.19 -29.45 10.58
C ARG A 483 32.38 -29.27 9.32
N ASP A 484 31.59 -28.22 9.21
CA ASP A 484 30.85 -27.90 7.97
C ASP A 484 31.83 -27.56 6.83
N ALA A 485 32.95 -26.87 7.10
CA ALA A 485 33.99 -26.65 6.11
C ALA A 485 34.66 -27.96 5.69
N LEU A 486 34.89 -28.91 6.63
CA LEU A 486 35.41 -30.25 6.33
C LEU A 486 34.38 -31.10 5.56
N ARG A 487 33.14 -31.13 5.98
CA ARG A 487 32.05 -31.81 5.25
C ARG A 487 31.84 -31.20 3.87
N TRP A 488 31.89 -29.89 3.76
CA TRP A 488 31.85 -29.20 2.49
C TRP A 488 33.01 -29.59 1.59
N ALA A 489 34.25 -29.63 2.15
CA ALA A 489 35.43 -30.04 1.42
C ALA A 489 35.36 -31.53 0.99
N ALA A 490 34.85 -32.41 1.85
CA ALA A 490 34.63 -33.81 1.50
C ALA A 490 33.55 -33.94 0.41
N ALA A 491 32.39 -33.34 0.59
CA ALA A 491 31.28 -33.42 -0.37
C ALA A 491 31.64 -32.82 -1.75
N THR A 492 32.43 -31.74 -1.80
CA THR A 492 32.75 -31.06 -3.06
C THR A 492 34.03 -31.55 -3.74
N ARG A 493 35.07 -31.92 -2.98
CA ARG A 493 36.35 -32.38 -3.50
C ARG A 493 36.36 -33.88 -3.81
N GLU A 494 35.88 -34.71 -2.87
CA GLU A 494 35.84 -36.18 -3.06
C GLU A 494 34.80 -36.60 -4.07
N ALA A 495 33.66 -35.91 -4.13
CA ALA A 495 32.60 -36.15 -5.11
C ALA A 495 32.85 -35.41 -6.45
N HIS A 496 33.96 -34.67 -6.59
CA HIS A 496 34.33 -33.90 -7.80
C HIS A 496 33.22 -32.96 -8.31
N LEU A 497 32.47 -32.33 -7.41
CA LEU A 497 31.38 -31.43 -7.76
C LEU A 497 31.94 -30.10 -8.33
N SER A 498 31.79 -29.89 -9.63
CA SER A 498 32.27 -28.67 -10.30
C SER A 498 31.15 -27.64 -10.55
N GLY A 499 29.91 -28.07 -10.81
CA GLY A 499 28.77 -27.21 -11.15
C GLY A 499 28.19 -26.43 -9.98
N ALA A 500 27.74 -25.18 -10.23
CA ALA A 500 27.11 -24.31 -9.22
C ALA A 500 25.86 -24.96 -8.58
N ARG A 501 25.01 -25.60 -9.39
CA ARG A 501 23.81 -26.31 -8.93
C ARG A 501 24.15 -27.48 -8.00
N ALA A 502 25.16 -28.27 -8.33
CA ALA A 502 25.60 -29.39 -7.51
C ALA A 502 26.15 -28.92 -6.14
N LYS A 503 26.90 -27.82 -6.14
CA LYS A 503 27.42 -27.19 -4.92
C LYS A 503 26.30 -26.61 -4.05
N ALA A 504 25.28 -25.97 -4.65
CA ALA A 504 24.13 -25.45 -3.94
C ALA A 504 23.32 -26.58 -3.26
N LEU A 505 23.14 -27.73 -3.94
CA LEU A 505 22.49 -28.90 -3.38
C LEU A 505 23.30 -29.53 -2.22
N ALA A 506 24.63 -29.60 -2.32
CA ALA A 506 25.48 -30.08 -1.24
C ALA A 506 25.38 -29.17 0.01
N ALA A 507 25.42 -27.85 -0.18
CA ALA A 507 25.24 -26.88 0.89
C ALA A 507 23.85 -27.01 1.56
N ALA A 508 22.82 -27.22 0.75
CA ALA A 508 21.47 -27.43 1.23
C ALA A 508 21.34 -28.71 2.09
N ALA A 509 22.00 -29.81 1.69
CA ALA A 509 22.01 -31.07 2.43
C ALA A 509 22.71 -30.92 3.80
N ILE A 510 23.87 -30.27 3.85
CA ILE A 510 24.60 -30.00 5.10
C ILE A 510 23.73 -29.15 6.05
N ARG A 511 23.06 -28.14 5.50
CA ARG A 511 22.18 -27.28 6.29
C ARG A 511 20.95 -27.99 6.83
N ALA A 512 20.34 -28.87 6.03
CA ALA A 512 19.18 -29.65 6.45
C ALA A 512 19.53 -30.53 7.67
N ASP A 513 20.69 -31.18 7.63
CA ASP A 513 21.20 -32.00 8.71
C ASP A 513 21.47 -31.16 9.99
N LEU A 514 22.05 -29.96 9.85
CA LEU A 514 22.27 -29.03 10.97
C LEU A 514 20.95 -28.57 11.61
N VAL A 515 19.95 -28.24 10.79
CA VAL A 515 18.63 -27.80 11.25
C VAL A 515 17.94 -28.91 12.05
N GLU A 516 17.99 -30.14 11.56
CA GLU A 516 17.30 -31.27 12.20
C GLU A 516 17.98 -31.74 13.48
N ARG A 517 19.32 -31.75 13.49
CA ARG A 517 20.07 -32.32 14.63
C ARG A 517 20.41 -31.30 15.73
N VAL A 518 20.58 -30.03 15.39
CA VAL A 518 21.08 -29.04 16.35
C VAL A 518 20.10 -27.89 16.56
N ILE A 519 19.65 -27.24 15.46
CA ILE A 519 18.91 -25.99 15.59
C ILE A 519 17.51 -26.22 16.15
N ARG A 520 16.73 -27.16 15.58
CA ARG A 520 15.36 -27.43 16.05
C ARG A 520 15.30 -27.92 17.50
N PRO A 521 16.12 -28.90 17.93
CA PRO A 521 16.13 -29.32 19.33
C PRO A 521 16.45 -28.17 20.29
N ALA A 522 17.44 -27.36 19.98
CA ALA A 522 17.81 -26.21 20.81
C ALA A 522 16.70 -25.15 20.91
N LEU A 523 16.00 -24.88 19.81
CA LEU A 523 14.85 -23.98 19.80
C LEU A 523 13.67 -24.55 20.60
N ASP A 524 13.44 -25.85 20.54
CA ASP A 524 12.38 -26.51 21.30
C ASP A 524 12.67 -26.48 22.82
N GLU A 525 13.96 -26.47 23.23
CA GLU A 525 14.41 -26.29 24.60
C GLU A 525 14.41 -24.84 25.09
N GLY A 526 14.10 -23.87 24.19
CA GLY A 526 14.01 -22.46 24.55
C GLY A 526 15.34 -21.68 24.48
N ALA A 527 16.36 -22.26 23.85
CA ALA A 527 17.66 -21.59 23.69
C ALA A 527 17.63 -20.51 22.60
N VAL A 528 18.50 -19.52 22.72
CA VAL A 528 18.84 -18.62 21.62
C VAL A 528 19.87 -19.32 20.74
N VAL A 529 19.50 -19.55 19.47
CA VAL A 529 20.41 -20.17 18.51
C VAL A 529 21.01 -19.08 17.61
N VAL A 530 22.32 -18.94 17.62
CA VAL A 530 23.06 -17.98 16.79
C VAL A 530 23.76 -18.73 15.67
N VAL A 531 23.39 -18.46 14.43
CA VAL A 531 23.96 -19.14 13.24
C VAL A 531 24.55 -18.10 12.29
N ASP A 532 25.72 -18.40 11.74
CA ASP A 532 26.29 -17.61 10.67
C ASP A 532 25.82 -18.09 9.29
N ARG A 533 25.52 -17.15 8.38
CA ARG A 533 25.20 -17.40 6.96
C ARG A 533 24.12 -18.44 6.75
N PHE A 534 22.94 -18.21 7.33
CA PHE A 534 21.88 -19.22 7.35
C PHE A 534 21.11 -19.35 6.02
N MET A 535 20.58 -18.26 5.47
CA MET A 535 19.80 -18.27 4.23
C MET A 535 20.29 -17.27 3.18
N ALA A 536 20.38 -15.99 3.52
CA ALA A 536 20.63 -14.93 2.55
C ALA A 536 22.03 -14.99 1.92
N SER A 537 23.06 -15.21 2.74
CA SER A 537 24.44 -15.27 2.27
C SER A 537 24.69 -16.43 1.29
N PRO A 538 24.21 -17.66 1.54
CA PRO A 538 24.31 -18.75 0.58
C PRO A 538 23.58 -18.48 -0.74
N ILE A 539 22.37 -17.92 -0.68
CA ILE A 539 21.59 -17.59 -1.89
C ILE A 539 22.36 -16.56 -2.73
N ALA A 540 22.90 -15.51 -2.11
CA ALA A 540 23.68 -14.49 -2.81
C ALA A 540 24.97 -15.07 -3.40
N GLN A 541 25.71 -15.89 -2.66
CA GLN A 541 26.97 -16.49 -3.09
C GLN A 541 26.77 -17.44 -4.27
N PHE A 542 25.79 -18.35 -4.19
CA PHE A 542 25.50 -19.28 -5.28
C PHE A 542 24.90 -18.57 -6.51
N GLY A 543 24.14 -17.48 -6.33
CA GLY A 543 23.68 -16.62 -7.40
C GLY A 543 24.84 -16.01 -8.18
N VAL A 544 25.84 -15.42 -7.51
CA VAL A 544 27.05 -14.87 -8.16
C VAL A 544 27.88 -15.97 -8.83
N ALA A 545 27.99 -17.14 -8.19
CA ALA A 545 28.74 -18.26 -8.76
C ALA A 545 28.06 -18.82 -10.04
N ALA A 546 26.73 -18.84 -10.08
CA ALA A 546 25.96 -19.27 -11.24
C ALA A 546 26.13 -18.31 -12.44
N ASP A 547 26.06 -16.99 -12.19
CA ASP A 547 26.28 -15.96 -13.22
C ASP A 547 27.66 -16.08 -13.89
N ARG A 548 28.70 -16.45 -13.13
CA ARG A 548 30.06 -16.64 -13.66
C ARG A 548 30.19 -17.86 -14.55
N MET A 549 29.33 -18.86 -14.38
CA MET A 549 29.41 -20.16 -15.10
C MET A 549 28.40 -20.24 -16.26
N ASP A 550 27.76 -19.11 -16.65
CA ASP A 550 26.65 -19.08 -17.61
C ASP A 550 25.57 -20.15 -17.30
N ALA A 551 25.41 -20.47 -16.01
CA ALA A 551 24.43 -21.42 -15.55
C ALA A 551 23.11 -20.68 -15.28
N GLU A 552 22.06 -21.04 -16.01
CA GLU A 552 20.70 -20.56 -15.74
C GLU A 552 20.19 -21.11 -14.38
N LEU A 553 20.67 -20.51 -13.28
CA LEU A 553 20.15 -20.75 -11.95
C LEU A 553 19.28 -19.56 -11.58
N GLU A 554 17.97 -19.73 -11.67
CA GLU A 554 17.05 -18.69 -11.26
C GLU A 554 17.15 -18.48 -9.74
N ARG A 555 17.18 -17.22 -9.30
CA ARG A 555 17.18 -16.81 -7.88
C ARG A 555 16.05 -17.51 -7.09
N GLY A 556 14.87 -17.65 -7.67
CA GLY A 556 13.73 -18.34 -7.07
C GLY A 556 13.95 -19.84 -6.87
N GLU A 557 14.85 -20.49 -7.62
CA GLU A 557 15.23 -21.89 -7.37
C GLU A 557 16.12 -22.02 -6.12
N LEU A 558 17.07 -21.10 -5.95
CA LEU A 558 17.94 -21.06 -4.75
C LEU A 558 17.16 -20.77 -3.48
N GLU A 559 16.19 -19.85 -3.54
CA GLU A 559 15.29 -19.55 -2.41
C GLU A 559 14.45 -20.77 -2.02
N ARG A 560 13.86 -21.46 -3.00
CA ARG A 560 13.11 -22.72 -2.75
C ARG A 560 13.97 -23.82 -2.15
N LEU A 561 15.19 -23.95 -2.64
CA LEU A 561 16.15 -24.91 -2.11
C LEU A 561 16.52 -24.59 -0.65
N ALA A 562 16.76 -23.32 -0.34
CA ALA A 562 17.07 -22.88 1.02
C ALA A 562 15.89 -23.12 1.98
N VAL A 563 14.66 -22.78 1.58
CA VAL A 563 13.44 -23.04 2.37
C VAL A 563 13.22 -24.54 2.57
N TRP A 564 13.44 -25.37 1.54
CA TRP A 564 13.30 -26.81 1.65
C TRP A 564 14.36 -27.41 2.58
N ALA A 565 15.62 -26.99 2.45
CA ALA A 565 16.73 -27.44 3.30
C ALA A 565 16.55 -27.08 4.78
N THR A 566 15.96 -25.91 5.06
CA THR A 566 15.67 -25.52 6.45
C THR A 566 14.36 -26.13 7.00
N GLY A 567 13.63 -26.91 6.17
CA GLY A 567 12.32 -27.42 6.54
C GLY A 567 11.30 -26.32 6.85
N GLY A 568 11.43 -25.16 6.17
CA GLY A 568 10.61 -23.98 6.36
C GLY A 568 10.97 -23.13 7.59
N LEU A 569 12.04 -23.49 8.32
CA LEU A 569 12.53 -22.70 9.44
C LEU A 569 13.16 -21.39 8.92
N ARG A 570 12.70 -20.26 9.46
CA ARG A 570 13.26 -18.92 9.19
C ARG A 570 13.83 -18.34 10.47
N PRO A 571 14.88 -17.52 10.38
CA PRO A 571 15.36 -16.77 11.54
C PRO A 571 14.26 -15.84 12.08
N ASP A 572 14.21 -15.70 13.40
CA ASP A 572 13.37 -14.67 14.04
C ASP A 572 13.94 -13.28 13.81
N VAL A 573 15.29 -13.20 13.74
CA VAL A 573 16.03 -11.98 13.43
C VAL A 573 17.23 -12.34 12.55
N SER A 574 17.37 -11.63 11.42
CA SER A 574 18.56 -11.70 10.58
C SER A 574 19.36 -10.40 10.69
N ILE A 575 20.64 -10.49 10.96
CA ILE A 575 21.56 -9.36 11.05
C ILE A 575 22.38 -9.35 9.78
N LEU A 576 22.26 -8.28 8.97
CA LEU A 576 23.11 -8.08 7.80
C LEU A 576 24.31 -7.20 8.19
N LEU A 577 25.51 -7.72 7.99
CA LEU A 577 26.74 -6.96 8.05
C LEU A 577 26.92 -6.22 6.71
N ASP A 578 26.67 -4.91 6.70
CA ASP A 578 26.83 -4.06 5.52
C ASP A 578 28.18 -3.37 5.55
N ARG A 579 29.02 -3.66 4.52
CA ARG A 579 30.33 -3.07 4.34
C ARG A 579 30.43 -2.39 2.98
N GLU A 580 30.79 -1.09 2.96
CA GLU A 580 30.90 -0.31 1.72
C GLU A 580 32.09 -0.71 0.81
N GLY A 581 33.06 -1.46 1.30
CA GLY A 581 34.24 -1.87 0.54
C GLY A 581 34.65 -3.32 0.76
N ALA A 582 35.34 -3.91 -0.23
CA ALA A 582 35.98 -5.21 -0.03
C ALA A 582 37.08 -5.09 1.06
N PRO A 583 37.31 -6.15 1.87
CA PRO A 583 38.41 -6.15 2.83
C PRO A 583 39.73 -5.77 2.19
N ALA A 584 40.60 -5.03 2.92
CA ALA A 584 41.84 -4.46 2.38
C ALA A 584 42.77 -5.46 1.69
N ASP A 585 42.66 -6.75 2.06
CA ASP A 585 43.46 -7.86 1.52
C ASP A 585 42.84 -8.51 0.25
N SER A 586 41.63 -8.09 -0.19
CA SER A 586 40.92 -8.68 -1.32
C SER A 586 41.13 -7.85 -2.60
N GLY A 587 42.33 -7.91 -3.18
CA GLY A 587 42.62 -7.27 -4.47
C GLY A 587 42.04 -8.05 -5.67
N GLY A 588 41.70 -7.37 -6.76
CA GLY A 588 41.33 -7.96 -8.05
C GLY A 588 39.95 -8.66 -8.05
N VAL A 589 39.91 -9.87 -8.64
CA VAL A 589 38.67 -10.64 -8.88
C VAL A 589 37.88 -10.95 -7.59
N ALA A 590 38.55 -11.16 -6.47
CA ALA A 590 37.91 -11.43 -5.19
C ALA A 590 37.14 -10.20 -4.64
N GLY A 591 37.64 -9.00 -4.87
CA GLY A 591 36.96 -7.76 -4.49
C GLY A 591 35.69 -7.49 -5.31
N GLU A 592 35.72 -7.80 -6.61
CA GLU A 592 34.52 -7.68 -7.46
C GLU A 592 33.44 -8.68 -7.08
N GLU A 593 33.83 -9.92 -6.71
CA GLU A 593 32.90 -10.96 -6.25
C GLU A 593 32.23 -10.55 -4.92
N HIS A 594 33.03 -10.06 -3.97
CA HIS A 594 32.51 -9.53 -2.71
C HIS A 594 31.48 -8.43 -2.96
N ALA A 595 31.79 -7.44 -3.78
CA ALA A 595 30.88 -6.35 -4.09
C ALA A 595 29.59 -6.81 -4.80
N ARG A 596 29.64 -7.91 -5.59
CA ARG A 596 28.45 -8.52 -6.20
C ARG A 596 27.57 -9.22 -5.15
N VAL A 597 28.18 -10.02 -4.28
CA VAL A 597 27.47 -10.71 -3.19
C VAL A 597 26.82 -9.69 -2.26
N GLN A 598 27.54 -8.63 -1.87
CA GLN A 598 27.00 -7.57 -1.02
C GLN A 598 25.79 -6.88 -1.67
N ARG A 599 25.86 -6.53 -2.96
CA ARG A 599 24.72 -5.94 -3.68
C ARG A 599 23.51 -6.86 -3.72
N LEU A 600 23.70 -8.17 -3.90
CA LEU A 600 22.59 -9.13 -3.86
C LEU A 600 22.00 -9.24 -2.45
N LEU A 601 22.82 -9.25 -1.41
CA LEU A 601 22.39 -9.24 -0.01
C LEU A 601 21.56 -7.99 0.31
N THR A 602 22.07 -6.82 -0.05
CA THR A 602 21.33 -5.54 0.13
C THR A 602 20.00 -5.56 -0.64
N GLY A 603 19.97 -6.16 -1.84
CA GLY A 603 18.74 -6.36 -2.61
C GLY A 603 17.75 -7.34 -1.95
N LEU A 604 18.23 -8.39 -1.27
CA LEU A 604 17.39 -9.32 -0.50
C LEU A 604 16.77 -8.62 0.71
N VAL A 605 17.57 -7.85 1.45
CA VAL A 605 17.11 -7.06 2.61
C VAL A 605 16.11 -5.98 2.19
N ALA A 606 16.33 -5.31 1.06
CA ALA A 606 15.39 -4.31 0.54
C ALA A 606 14.02 -4.92 0.18
N ALA A 607 13.97 -6.21 -0.14
CA ALA A 607 12.71 -6.92 -0.39
C ALA A 607 11.94 -7.28 0.89
N GLU A 608 12.64 -7.55 2.00
CA GLU A 608 12.06 -7.94 3.31
C GLU A 608 12.71 -7.14 4.46
N PRO A 609 12.61 -5.80 4.50
CA PRO A 609 13.39 -4.96 5.43
C PRO A 609 13.01 -5.15 6.91
N HIS A 610 11.87 -5.73 7.21
CA HIS A 610 11.42 -5.96 8.59
C HIS A 610 12.06 -7.19 9.26
N ASP A 611 12.62 -8.09 8.47
CA ASP A 611 13.23 -9.33 8.98
C ASP A 611 14.73 -9.16 9.20
N TYR A 612 15.29 -7.98 8.89
CA TYR A 612 16.70 -7.71 8.96
C TYR A 612 17.05 -6.50 9.81
N VAL A 613 18.11 -6.66 10.59
CA VAL A 613 18.83 -5.55 11.25
C VAL A 613 20.11 -5.29 10.46
N VAL A 614 20.17 -4.16 9.77
CA VAL A 614 21.35 -3.78 8.99
C VAL A 614 22.35 -3.08 9.90
N VAL A 615 23.58 -3.59 9.95
CA VAL A 615 24.67 -3.05 10.77
C VAL A 615 25.85 -2.69 9.87
N GLU A 616 26.29 -1.44 9.91
CA GLU A 616 27.53 -1.02 9.25
C GLU A 616 28.72 -1.76 9.84
N ALA A 617 29.39 -2.57 9.02
CA ALA A 617 30.52 -3.41 9.43
C ALA A 617 31.89 -2.75 9.19
N ASP A 618 31.91 -1.44 8.90
CA ASP A 618 33.15 -0.68 8.76
C ASP A 618 33.69 -0.29 10.14
N GLY A 619 34.84 -0.83 10.51
CA GLY A 619 35.51 -0.55 11.79
C GLY A 619 36.14 -1.77 12.46
N GLU A 620 36.62 -1.57 13.68
CA GLU A 620 37.17 -2.62 14.51
C GLU A 620 36.10 -3.66 14.87
N PRO A 621 36.42 -4.97 14.87
CA PRO A 621 35.45 -6.05 15.11
C PRO A 621 34.65 -5.91 16.42
N GLU A 622 35.24 -5.33 17.46
CA GLU A 622 34.59 -5.11 18.75
C GLU A 622 33.54 -4.00 18.70
N ALA A 623 33.80 -2.94 17.94
CA ALA A 623 32.84 -1.87 17.74
C ALA A 623 31.62 -2.35 16.91
N VAL A 624 31.86 -3.18 15.91
CA VAL A 624 30.81 -3.82 15.11
C VAL A 624 29.95 -4.75 15.97
N ALA A 625 30.59 -5.58 16.83
CA ALA A 625 29.88 -6.46 17.77
C ALA A 625 28.99 -5.69 18.75
N GLY A 626 29.41 -4.50 19.16
CA GLY A 626 28.60 -3.60 19.98
C GLY A 626 27.31 -3.15 19.23
N LYS A 627 27.44 -2.72 17.99
CA LYS A 627 26.30 -2.31 17.13
C LYS A 627 25.34 -3.50 16.85
N VAL A 628 25.90 -4.68 16.57
CA VAL A 628 25.14 -5.93 16.35
C VAL A 628 24.28 -6.25 17.57
N LEU A 629 24.87 -6.20 18.75
CA LEU A 629 24.17 -6.47 19.99
C LEU A 629 23.10 -5.42 20.31
N GLU A 630 23.41 -4.14 20.13
CA GLU A 630 22.45 -3.04 20.34
C GLU A 630 21.23 -3.16 19.42
N GLY A 631 21.43 -3.54 18.17
CA GLY A 631 20.34 -3.74 17.20
C GLY A 631 19.48 -4.98 17.51
N LEU A 632 20.05 -6.02 18.12
CA LEU A 632 19.34 -7.26 18.44
C LEU A 632 18.56 -7.20 19.75
N LEU A 633 19.09 -6.53 20.79
CA LEU A 633 18.50 -6.52 22.14
C LEU A 633 16.99 -6.18 22.19
N PRO A 634 16.47 -5.20 21.42
CA PRO A 634 15.03 -4.88 21.44
C PRO A 634 14.12 -6.00 20.93
N GLN A 635 14.69 -6.99 20.22
CA GLN A 635 13.94 -8.04 19.55
C GLN A 635 14.02 -9.39 20.30
N LEU A 636 14.87 -9.47 21.32
CA LEU A 636 15.03 -10.67 22.14
C LEU A 636 14.05 -10.69 23.32
N PRO A 637 13.53 -11.87 23.68
CA PRO A 637 12.82 -12.04 24.94
C PRO A 637 13.77 -11.76 26.13
N PRO A 638 13.24 -11.28 27.28
CA PRO A 638 14.06 -11.10 28.47
C PRO A 638 14.68 -12.44 28.91
N ALA A 639 15.90 -12.37 29.43
CA ALA A 639 16.60 -13.55 29.92
C ALA A 639 15.78 -14.26 31.02
N PRO A 640 15.71 -15.61 31.02
CA PRO A 640 14.97 -16.34 32.03
C PRO A 640 15.53 -16.09 33.44
N GLU A 641 14.65 -15.85 34.42
CA GLU A 641 15.02 -15.57 35.81
C GLU A 641 15.68 -16.78 36.55
N GLN A 642 15.65 -17.96 35.95
CA GLN A 642 16.31 -19.17 36.49
C GLN A 642 17.14 -19.85 35.40
N PRO A 643 18.39 -20.33 35.70
CA PRO A 643 19.19 -21.06 34.73
C PRO A 643 18.53 -22.39 34.43
N VAL A 644 18.16 -22.61 33.19
CA VAL A 644 17.69 -23.91 32.66
C VAL A 644 18.94 -24.81 32.60
N ASP A 645 18.91 -25.92 33.32
CA ASP A 645 19.99 -26.91 33.35
C ASP A 645 19.95 -27.68 32.00
N VAL A 646 20.77 -27.27 31.06
CA VAL A 646 20.86 -27.90 29.73
C VAL A 646 21.81 -29.10 29.83
N PRO A 647 21.37 -30.33 29.56
CA PRO A 647 22.28 -31.50 29.54
C PRO A 647 23.34 -31.30 28.46
N ARG A 648 24.60 -31.43 28.85
CA ARG A 648 25.74 -31.41 27.91
C ARG A 648 25.55 -32.51 26.88
N PRO A 649 25.78 -32.27 25.58
CA PRO A 649 25.71 -33.34 24.57
C PRO A 649 26.71 -34.44 24.96
N ALA A 650 26.22 -35.68 24.96
CA ALA A 650 27.02 -36.85 25.23
C ALA A 650 28.19 -36.92 24.23
N THR A 651 29.39 -36.80 24.73
CA THR A 651 30.61 -37.14 23.97
C THR A 651 30.57 -38.65 23.77
N GLU A 652 30.18 -39.08 22.57
CA GLU A 652 30.37 -40.49 22.17
C GLU A 652 31.86 -40.78 21.92
N PRO A 653 32.30 -42.04 22.27
CA PRO A 653 33.69 -42.46 22.21
C PRO A 653 34.26 -42.62 20.79
#